data_0982394bea4a1db63de7772ed83e48a1
#
_entry.id   0982394bea4a1db63de7772ed83e48a1
#
_cell.length_a   1.000
_cell.length_b   1.000
_cell.length_c   1.000
_cell.angle_alpha   90.00
_cell.angle_beta   90.00
_cell.angle_gamma   90.00
#
_symmetry.space_group_name_H-M   'P 1'
#
loop_
_entity.id
_entity.type
_entity.pdbx_description
1 polymer ?
#
loop_
_entity_poly.entity_id
_entity_poly.type
_entity_poly.pdbx_seq_one_letter_code
_entity_poly.pdbx_strand_id
1 'polypeptide(L)'
;MSLVSIIDAYLNNGADKLLEGANLSIEENERICLVGRNGTGKSTLLSLIQGKRELDSGRIIIQSGLKIATLCQDPPSYEQGTAYSLAASGVPVVGEALSKFSLSEDPHEQLELSAFIESHDGWVKDAVVRKILNRIGLAPELELKSLSGGNRRKVALAAALASEPQLLLLDEPTNHLDIESIAWFEQELKNFNGTLVFVTHDRFFANNCATRIVELDRGKLYFYPGSFNRYIELRDERLRKEELANAEFDKILAQEEAWIRRGVKARLARNEGRVKDLEERRKIRANRRDRMGNVIMEANSAQRSGNLVFEIKDLNISFGEKSVIKDFSATVMRGDRIGITGPNAAGKTTLIKTLLGQIKPTSGKVRTGVNVEIQYFDQYHEGLDLEKSVADNVADGHTEVCINGKNKHVISYLANFLFSGRRARSPVKVLSGGEKNRLLLARLFAKSSNVLIMDEPTNDLDLETLDLLEDLVSTYNGTVIIISHDRAFIDKVATETWVFDGKGHIESVIGGWSDVLAYYERISKNVECQTKDNSQKDIKNSEQPSRSGTEKTDNSKKKKGLTFTQKHELKELPDKVEKLEADIALLDEQLSDPALFADGPEKSIEVTNKRNKAQEELDKLYARWEELELINGE
;
A
#
# COMPACT_ATOMS: atom_id res chain seq x y z
N MET A 1 10.68 13.26 -26.98
CA MET A 1 11.70 14.31 -26.66
C MET A 1 11.85 14.42 -25.15
N SER A 2 13.07 14.71 -24.67
CA SER A 2 13.27 14.87 -23.22
C SER A 2 12.67 16.20 -22.74
N LEU A 3 11.75 16.14 -21.79
CA LEU A 3 11.15 17.32 -21.15
C LEU A 3 12.09 17.91 -20.08
N VAL A 4 12.75 17.02 -19.32
CA VAL A 4 13.69 17.38 -18.27
C VAL A 4 14.89 16.44 -18.31
N SER A 5 16.09 16.98 -18.28
CA SER A 5 17.35 16.22 -18.18
C SER A 5 18.18 16.74 -17.00
N ILE A 6 18.51 15.85 -16.08
CA ILE A 6 19.41 16.08 -14.96
C ILE A 6 20.72 15.36 -15.30
N ILE A 7 21.85 16.05 -15.27
CA ILE A 7 23.15 15.54 -15.68
C ILE A 7 24.17 15.77 -14.57
N ASP A 8 24.81 14.69 -14.11
CA ASP A 8 25.86 14.67 -13.09
C ASP A 8 25.49 15.49 -11.85
N ALA A 9 24.30 15.27 -11.33
CA ALA A 9 23.75 16.05 -10.24
C ALA A 9 24.37 15.65 -8.90
N TYR A 10 24.86 16.65 -8.18
CA TYR A 10 25.32 16.53 -6.80
C TYR A 10 24.52 17.48 -5.92
N LEU A 11 24.05 16.96 -4.80
CA LEU A 11 23.29 17.74 -3.83
C LEU A 11 23.52 17.21 -2.43
N ASN A 12 23.83 18.11 -1.50
CA ASN A 12 23.99 17.80 -0.08
C ASN A 12 22.91 18.52 0.75
N ASN A 13 22.54 17.90 1.87
CA ASN A 13 21.72 18.54 2.88
C ASN A 13 22.48 18.47 4.21
N GLY A 14 23.26 19.51 4.49
CA GLY A 14 24.20 19.49 5.61
C GLY A 14 25.29 18.43 5.41
N ALA A 15 25.35 17.45 6.31
CA ALA A 15 26.33 16.35 6.24
C ALA A 15 25.85 15.18 5.34
N ASP A 16 24.57 15.13 4.99
CA ASP A 16 24.00 14.04 4.21
C ASP A 16 24.01 14.35 2.72
N LYS A 17 24.66 13.49 1.94
CA LYS A 17 24.66 13.57 0.47
C LYS A 17 23.36 12.97 -0.06
N LEU A 18 22.51 13.80 -0.67
CA LEU A 18 21.24 13.38 -1.25
C LEU A 18 21.39 12.85 -2.68
N LEU A 19 22.24 13.49 -3.49
CA LEU A 19 22.57 13.07 -4.86
C LEU A 19 24.09 13.01 -5.05
N GLU A 20 24.57 11.99 -5.76
CA GLU A 20 25.99 11.76 -6.01
C GLU A 20 26.22 11.29 -7.46
N GLY A 21 26.38 12.25 -8.39
CA GLY A 21 26.49 11.99 -9.83
C GLY A 21 25.21 11.42 -10.44
N ALA A 22 24.06 11.91 -9.99
CA ALA A 22 22.78 11.42 -10.45
C ALA A 22 22.44 11.93 -11.85
N ASN A 23 21.97 11.00 -12.70
CA ASN A 23 21.52 11.31 -14.05
C ASN A 23 20.07 10.85 -14.21
N LEU A 24 19.18 11.71 -14.76
CA LEU A 24 17.78 11.41 -15.00
C LEU A 24 17.30 12.09 -16.27
N SER A 25 16.66 11.35 -17.15
CA SER A 25 15.94 11.89 -18.30
C SER A 25 14.46 11.54 -18.16
N ILE A 26 13.60 12.55 -18.33
CA ILE A 26 12.14 12.43 -18.33
C ILE A 26 11.66 12.75 -19.74
N GLU A 27 10.98 11.79 -20.35
CA GLU A 27 10.47 11.92 -21.72
C GLU A 27 8.98 12.19 -21.75
N GLU A 28 8.47 12.63 -22.92
CA GLU A 28 7.03 12.85 -23.11
C GLU A 28 6.24 11.55 -22.92
N ASN A 29 5.08 11.67 -22.25
CA ASN A 29 4.14 10.57 -21.97
C ASN A 29 4.71 9.43 -21.11
N GLU A 30 5.86 9.63 -20.47
CA GLU A 30 6.35 8.69 -19.45
C GLU A 30 5.55 8.82 -18.15
N ARG A 31 5.44 7.70 -17.44
CA ARG A 31 4.85 7.63 -16.10
C ARG A 31 5.88 7.04 -15.15
N ILE A 32 6.59 7.92 -14.47
CA ILE A 32 7.73 7.56 -13.61
C ILE A 32 7.27 7.52 -12.16
N CYS A 33 7.40 6.35 -11.53
CA CYS A 33 7.28 6.22 -10.09
C CYS A 33 8.67 6.34 -9.44
N LEU A 34 8.86 7.32 -8.57
CA LEU A 34 10.08 7.53 -7.82
C LEU A 34 9.96 6.85 -6.46
N VAL A 35 10.80 5.85 -6.22
CA VAL A 35 10.85 5.08 -4.98
C VAL A 35 12.17 5.25 -4.25
N GLY A 36 12.20 4.93 -2.97
CA GLY A 36 13.41 5.01 -2.13
C GLY A 36 13.04 5.23 -0.68
N ARG A 37 14.00 5.06 0.22
CA ARG A 37 13.80 5.25 1.67
C ARG A 37 13.34 6.66 2.02
N ASN A 38 12.69 6.81 3.16
CA ASN A 38 12.37 8.13 3.67
C ASN A 38 13.65 8.90 4.01
N GLY A 39 13.68 10.20 3.63
CA GLY A 39 14.84 11.06 3.82
C GLY A 39 15.95 10.93 2.76
N THR A 40 15.81 10.07 1.74
CA THR A 40 16.82 9.97 0.66
C THR A 40 16.83 11.14 -0.31
N GLY A 41 15.79 12.00 -0.29
CA GLY A 41 15.73 13.18 -1.16
C GLY A 41 14.72 13.07 -2.31
N LYS A 42 13.71 12.19 -2.22
CA LYS A 42 12.64 12.05 -3.24
C LYS A 42 11.93 13.39 -3.50
N SER A 43 11.36 14.00 -2.46
CA SER A 43 10.68 15.31 -2.55
C SER A 43 11.63 16.43 -2.95
N THR A 44 12.91 16.31 -2.57
CA THR A 44 13.96 17.24 -3.01
C THR A 44 14.20 17.11 -4.51
N LEU A 45 14.23 15.91 -5.06
CA LEU A 45 14.36 15.69 -6.49
C LEU A 45 13.16 16.26 -7.26
N LEU A 46 11.93 16.12 -6.73
CA LEU A 46 10.75 16.79 -7.30
C LEU A 46 10.90 18.31 -7.26
N SER A 47 11.41 18.88 -6.17
CA SER A 47 11.65 20.32 -6.04
C SER A 47 12.73 20.84 -7.02
N LEU A 48 13.74 20.03 -7.32
CA LEU A 48 14.76 20.33 -8.36
C LEU A 48 14.12 20.37 -9.76
N ILE A 49 13.25 19.40 -10.08
CA ILE A 49 12.53 19.36 -11.37
C ILE A 49 11.60 20.58 -11.52
N GLN A 50 11.03 21.07 -10.40
CA GLN A 50 10.24 22.31 -10.38
C GLN A 50 11.05 23.58 -10.55
N GLY A 51 12.39 23.52 -10.45
CA GLY A 51 13.25 24.70 -10.41
C GLY A 51 13.17 25.50 -9.09
N LYS A 52 12.58 24.93 -8.02
CA LYS A 52 12.50 25.58 -6.68
C LYS A 52 13.78 25.43 -5.86
N ARG A 53 14.68 24.55 -6.27
CA ARG A 53 15.96 24.28 -5.61
C ARG A 53 17.06 24.17 -6.66
N GLU A 54 18.27 24.59 -6.30
CA GLU A 54 19.46 24.50 -7.14
C GLU A 54 20.33 23.30 -6.73
N LEU A 55 21.16 22.81 -7.65
CA LEU A 55 22.16 21.78 -7.41
C LEU A 55 23.44 22.40 -6.85
N ASP A 56 24.19 21.66 -6.03
CA ASP A 56 25.54 22.04 -5.63
C ASP A 56 26.49 21.93 -6.81
N SER A 57 26.32 20.94 -7.70
CA SER A 57 27.09 20.73 -8.92
C SER A 57 26.25 19.88 -9.91
N GLY A 58 26.61 20.01 -11.20
CA GLY A 58 25.84 19.41 -12.30
C GLY A 58 24.92 20.41 -12.98
N ARG A 59 23.97 19.94 -13.76
CA ARG A 59 23.02 20.82 -14.47
C ARG A 59 21.67 20.17 -14.65
N ILE A 60 20.65 21.02 -14.67
CA ILE A 60 19.28 20.65 -15.01
C ILE A 60 18.91 21.40 -16.29
N ILE A 61 18.43 20.68 -17.29
CA ILE A 61 17.95 21.22 -18.55
C ILE A 61 16.45 20.97 -18.60
N ILE A 62 15.65 22.02 -18.64
CA ILE A 62 14.18 21.97 -18.75
C ILE A 62 13.81 22.52 -20.11
N GLN A 63 12.92 21.86 -20.82
CA GLN A 63 12.40 22.30 -22.11
C GLN A 63 11.75 23.69 -21.95
N SER A 64 12.08 24.61 -22.87
CA SER A 64 11.51 25.97 -22.82
C SER A 64 9.98 25.93 -22.98
N GLY A 65 9.28 26.65 -22.12
CA GLY A 65 7.81 26.71 -22.13
C GLY A 65 7.10 25.49 -21.54
N LEU A 66 7.84 24.56 -20.89
CA LEU A 66 7.23 23.39 -20.25
C LEU A 66 6.32 23.83 -19.09
N LYS A 67 5.05 23.41 -19.16
CA LYS A 67 4.08 23.63 -18.08
C LYS A 67 4.19 22.50 -17.07
N ILE A 68 4.64 22.84 -15.87
CA ILE A 68 4.79 21.90 -14.76
C ILE A 68 3.73 22.23 -13.70
N ALA A 69 2.92 21.26 -13.30
CA ALA A 69 2.06 21.36 -12.13
C ALA A 69 2.49 20.37 -11.04
N THR A 70 2.16 20.70 -9.79
CA THR A 70 2.57 19.91 -8.65
C THR A 70 1.45 19.76 -7.65
N LEU A 71 1.31 18.53 -7.14
CA LEU A 71 0.54 18.24 -5.93
C LEU A 71 1.51 17.92 -4.80
N CYS A 72 1.63 18.82 -3.82
CA CYS A 72 2.48 18.61 -2.64
C CYS A 72 1.84 17.65 -1.66
N GLN A 73 2.66 17.04 -0.80
CA GLN A 73 2.24 16.11 0.26
C GLN A 73 1.23 16.76 1.20
N ASP A 74 1.52 17.95 1.68
CA ASP A 74 0.61 18.77 2.49
C ASP A 74 0.09 19.93 1.65
N PRO A 75 -1.14 19.86 1.12
CA PRO A 75 -1.73 21.04 0.49
C PRO A 75 -1.85 22.14 1.54
N PRO A 76 -1.57 23.41 1.15
CA PRO A 76 -1.71 24.53 2.07
C PRO A 76 -3.06 24.47 2.80
N SER A 77 -3.07 24.76 4.09
CA SER A 77 -4.29 24.79 4.89
C SER A 77 -5.16 25.98 4.43
N TYR A 78 -5.94 25.76 3.38
CA TYR A 78 -6.95 26.71 2.95
C TYR A 78 -8.11 26.67 3.94
N GLU A 79 -8.09 27.56 4.91
CA GLU A 79 -9.18 27.68 5.89
C GLU A 79 -10.39 28.40 5.33
N GLN A 80 -10.25 29.14 4.23
CA GLN A 80 -11.31 29.94 3.63
C GLN A 80 -11.44 29.67 2.13
N GLY A 81 -12.67 29.76 1.62
CA GLY A 81 -13.00 29.58 0.22
C GLY A 81 -13.82 28.33 -0.11
N THR A 82 -14.12 28.19 -1.39
CA THR A 82 -14.93 27.08 -1.93
C THR A 82 -14.06 26.10 -2.72
N ALA A 83 -14.62 24.93 -3.03
CA ALA A 83 -13.96 23.95 -3.92
C ALA A 83 -13.60 24.60 -5.27
N TYR A 84 -14.47 25.46 -5.79
CA TYR A 84 -14.21 26.19 -7.02
C TYR A 84 -13.01 27.15 -6.87
N SER A 85 -12.99 27.99 -5.80
CA SER A 85 -11.93 28.97 -5.62
C SER A 85 -10.54 28.33 -5.55
N LEU A 86 -10.44 27.17 -4.88
CA LEU A 86 -9.19 26.42 -4.84
C LEU A 86 -8.84 25.81 -6.20
N ALA A 87 -9.79 25.20 -6.90
CA ALA A 87 -9.52 24.60 -8.22
C ALA A 87 -9.15 25.68 -9.25
N ALA A 88 -9.81 26.83 -9.23
CA ALA A 88 -9.51 27.97 -10.11
C ALA A 88 -8.13 28.57 -9.85
N SER A 89 -7.67 28.62 -8.59
CA SER A 89 -6.34 29.18 -8.25
C SER A 89 -5.17 28.47 -8.95
N GLY A 90 -5.37 27.24 -9.41
CA GLY A 90 -4.38 26.50 -10.20
C GLY A 90 -4.20 26.97 -11.64
N VAL A 91 -5.11 27.80 -12.16
CA VAL A 91 -5.04 28.30 -13.54
C VAL A 91 -4.04 29.47 -13.63
N PRO A 92 -3.00 29.39 -14.47
CA PRO A 92 -2.05 30.47 -14.62
C PRO A 92 -2.72 31.78 -15.08
N VAL A 93 -2.23 32.92 -14.60
CA VAL A 93 -2.66 34.29 -14.93
C VAL A 93 -4.06 34.65 -14.45
N VAL A 94 -5.09 33.90 -14.83
CA VAL A 94 -6.50 34.24 -14.53
C VAL A 94 -7.07 33.54 -13.30
N GLY A 95 -6.35 32.57 -12.71
CA GLY A 95 -6.86 31.74 -11.62
C GLY A 95 -7.20 32.52 -10.36
N GLU A 96 -6.37 33.48 -9.99
CA GLU A 96 -6.63 34.37 -8.85
C GLU A 96 -7.83 35.26 -9.10
N ALA A 97 -7.98 35.77 -10.32
CA ALA A 97 -9.14 36.61 -10.70
C ALA A 97 -10.43 35.79 -10.71
N LEU A 98 -10.41 34.56 -11.25
CA LEU A 98 -11.56 33.63 -11.21
C LEU A 98 -11.94 33.26 -9.77
N SER A 99 -10.95 32.98 -8.92
CA SER A 99 -11.18 32.68 -7.51
C SER A 99 -11.81 33.85 -6.77
N LYS A 100 -11.26 35.06 -6.93
CA LYS A 100 -11.81 36.28 -6.32
C LYS A 100 -13.20 36.61 -6.86
N PHE A 101 -13.41 36.51 -8.16
CA PHE A 101 -14.70 36.72 -8.81
C PHE A 101 -15.80 35.82 -8.23
N SER A 102 -15.48 34.58 -7.92
CA SER A 102 -16.42 33.62 -7.34
C SER A 102 -16.77 33.90 -5.86
N LEU A 103 -15.94 34.65 -5.16
CA LEU A 103 -16.09 34.95 -3.72
C LEU A 103 -16.53 36.37 -3.44
N SER A 104 -16.33 37.32 -4.39
CA SER A 104 -16.66 38.73 -4.22
C SER A 104 -18.16 38.98 -4.35
N GLU A 105 -18.70 39.75 -3.41
CA GLU A 105 -20.09 40.26 -3.43
C GLU A 105 -20.13 41.72 -3.90
N ASP A 106 -18.97 42.37 -4.12
CA ASP A 106 -18.90 43.77 -4.55
C ASP A 106 -19.08 43.87 -6.08
N PRO A 107 -20.14 44.57 -6.58
CA PRO A 107 -20.38 44.71 -8.02
C PRO A 107 -19.26 45.45 -8.77
N HIS A 108 -18.56 46.41 -8.13
CA HIS A 108 -17.44 47.10 -8.75
C HIS A 108 -16.23 46.17 -8.94
N GLU A 109 -15.87 45.42 -7.93
CA GLU A 109 -14.79 44.45 -8.00
C GLU A 109 -15.09 43.35 -9.02
N GLN A 110 -16.35 42.86 -9.06
CA GLN A 110 -16.77 41.86 -10.05
C GLN A 110 -16.67 42.40 -11.48
N LEU A 111 -16.97 43.67 -11.72
CA LEU A 111 -16.85 44.27 -13.06
C LEU A 111 -15.39 44.35 -13.52
N GLU A 112 -14.47 44.77 -12.65
CA GLU A 112 -13.04 44.82 -12.94
C GLU A 112 -12.45 43.44 -13.17
N LEU A 113 -12.78 42.47 -12.31
CA LEU A 113 -12.34 41.09 -12.43
C LEU A 113 -12.89 40.43 -13.71
N SER A 114 -14.16 40.70 -14.06
CA SER A 114 -14.78 40.18 -15.29
C SER A 114 -14.06 40.70 -16.53
N ALA A 115 -13.75 42.03 -16.59
CA ALA A 115 -13.01 42.59 -17.69
C ALA A 115 -11.59 41.99 -17.83
N PHE A 116 -10.91 41.74 -16.68
CA PHE A 116 -9.62 41.09 -16.68
C PHE A 116 -9.72 39.64 -17.17
N ILE A 117 -10.70 38.87 -16.70
CA ILE A 117 -10.95 37.48 -17.10
C ILE A 117 -11.24 37.43 -18.60
N GLU A 118 -12.07 38.31 -19.12
CA GLU A 118 -12.44 38.36 -20.54
C GLU A 118 -11.21 38.67 -21.42
N SER A 119 -10.38 39.66 -21.01
CA SER A 119 -9.18 40.04 -21.78
C SER A 119 -8.11 38.95 -21.88
N HIS A 120 -8.19 37.93 -21.05
CA HIS A 120 -7.24 36.80 -21.02
C HIS A 120 -7.89 35.43 -21.36
N ASP A 121 -9.03 35.42 -22.05
CA ASP A 121 -9.80 34.21 -22.39
C ASP A 121 -10.12 33.33 -21.17
N GLY A 122 -10.27 33.94 -19.99
CA GLY A 122 -10.42 33.23 -18.73
C GLY A 122 -11.73 32.45 -18.59
N TRP A 123 -12.79 32.84 -19.29
CA TRP A 123 -14.07 32.12 -19.27
C TRP A 123 -13.98 30.71 -19.89
N VAL A 124 -13.07 30.49 -20.85
CA VAL A 124 -12.76 29.16 -21.37
C VAL A 124 -12.13 28.31 -20.26
N LYS A 125 -11.27 28.90 -19.44
CA LYS A 125 -10.63 28.23 -18.30
C LYS A 125 -11.61 27.95 -17.16
N ASP A 126 -12.56 28.86 -16.90
CA ASP A 126 -13.67 28.60 -15.95
C ASP A 126 -14.43 27.32 -16.34
N ALA A 127 -14.78 27.16 -17.60
CA ALA A 127 -15.47 25.97 -18.08
C ALA A 127 -14.63 24.68 -17.84
N VAL A 128 -13.30 24.73 -18.02
CA VAL A 128 -12.40 23.62 -17.71
C VAL A 128 -12.42 23.29 -16.22
N VAL A 129 -12.30 24.29 -15.34
CA VAL A 129 -12.35 24.10 -13.88
C VAL A 129 -13.66 23.44 -13.46
N ARG A 130 -14.80 23.96 -13.93
CA ARG A 130 -16.13 23.39 -13.61
C ARG A 130 -16.28 21.97 -14.14
N LYS A 131 -15.78 21.68 -15.35
CA LYS A 131 -15.78 20.33 -15.92
C LYS A 131 -14.98 19.35 -15.06
N ILE A 132 -13.82 19.76 -14.57
CA ILE A 132 -12.99 18.93 -13.68
C ILE A 132 -13.73 18.68 -12.36
N LEU A 133 -14.29 19.73 -11.71
CA LEU A 133 -15.03 19.58 -10.46
C LEU A 133 -16.25 18.67 -10.59
N ASN A 134 -17.02 18.81 -11.68
CA ASN A 134 -18.14 17.91 -11.97
C ASN A 134 -17.69 16.45 -12.11
N ARG A 135 -16.54 16.22 -12.75
CA ARG A 135 -15.97 14.87 -12.89
C ARG A 135 -15.53 14.26 -11.56
N ILE A 136 -15.12 15.11 -10.62
CA ILE A 136 -14.80 14.71 -9.25
C ILE A 136 -16.07 14.43 -8.42
N GLY A 137 -17.23 14.90 -8.89
CA GLY A 137 -18.49 14.80 -8.16
C GLY A 137 -18.60 15.76 -6.98
N LEU A 138 -17.87 16.89 -7.02
CA LEU A 138 -17.92 17.92 -5.99
C LEU A 138 -18.63 19.17 -6.54
N ALA A 139 -19.61 19.68 -5.78
CA ALA A 139 -20.25 20.94 -6.11
C ALA A 139 -19.25 22.10 -5.94
N PRO A 140 -19.18 23.03 -6.90
CA PRO A 140 -18.24 24.16 -6.86
C PRO A 140 -18.35 25.04 -5.62
N GLU A 141 -19.54 25.15 -5.06
CA GLU A 141 -19.89 26.02 -3.93
C GLU A 141 -19.55 25.43 -2.57
N LEU A 142 -19.13 24.17 -2.51
CA LEU A 142 -18.80 23.51 -1.24
C LEU A 142 -17.64 24.22 -0.53
N GLU A 143 -17.85 24.59 0.71
CA GLU A 143 -16.82 25.20 1.55
C GLU A 143 -15.68 24.23 1.84
N LEU A 144 -14.44 24.69 1.70
CA LEU A 144 -13.25 23.88 1.95
C LEU A 144 -13.19 23.33 3.39
N LYS A 145 -13.74 24.07 4.36
CA LYS A 145 -13.82 23.61 5.76
C LYS A 145 -14.68 22.37 5.95
N SER A 146 -15.73 22.24 5.15
CA SER A 146 -16.66 21.10 5.23
C SER A 146 -16.15 19.85 4.54
N LEU A 147 -15.10 19.96 3.71
CA LEU A 147 -14.56 18.85 2.95
C LEU A 147 -13.71 17.92 3.82
N SER A 148 -13.87 16.62 3.60
CA SER A 148 -12.93 15.61 4.13
C SER A 148 -11.53 15.82 3.57
N GLY A 149 -10.51 15.28 4.24
CA GLY A 149 -9.12 15.32 3.75
C GLY A 149 -8.96 14.77 2.34
N GLY A 150 -9.66 13.66 2.03
CA GLY A 150 -9.68 13.06 0.69
C GLY A 150 -10.28 13.99 -0.36
N ASN A 151 -11.42 14.62 -0.07
CA ASN A 151 -12.05 15.54 -1.00
C ASN A 151 -11.23 16.83 -1.19
N ARG A 152 -10.58 17.35 -0.15
CA ARG A 152 -9.63 18.47 -0.28
C ARG A 152 -8.49 18.11 -1.24
N ARG A 153 -7.97 16.90 -1.14
CA ARG A 153 -6.89 16.41 -2.01
C ARG A 153 -7.35 16.24 -3.46
N LYS A 154 -8.59 15.77 -3.67
CA LYS A 154 -9.22 15.73 -5.01
C LYS A 154 -9.32 17.14 -5.61
N VAL A 155 -9.73 18.15 -4.83
CA VAL A 155 -9.78 19.55 -5.30
C VAL A 155 -8.39 20.10 -5.59
N ALA A 156 -7.37 19.77 -4.77
CA ALA A 156 -5.99 20.17 -5.04
C ALA A 156 -5.44 19.54 -6.33
N LEU A 157 -5.80 18.28 -6.63
CA LEU A 157 -5.50 17.67 -7.93
C LEU A 157 -6.24 18.40 -9.07
N ALA A 158 -7.51 18.77 -8.85
CA ALA A 158 -8.26 19.56 -9.82
C ALA A 158 -7.56 20.88 -10.16
N ALA A 159 -7.03 21.58 -9.14
CA ALA A 159 -6.24 22.79 -9.35
C ALA A 159 -4.98 22.53 -10.20
N ALA A 160 -4.25 21.44 -9.90
CA ALA A 160 -3.08 21.06 -10.69
C ALA A 160 -3.44 20.74 -12.16
N LEU A 161 -4.52 20.00 -12.39
CA LEU A 161 -5.00 19.63 -13.73
C LEU A 161 -5.59 20.81 -14.50
N ALA A 162 -6.18 21.80 -13.81
CA ALA A 162 -6.76 22.99 -14.44
C ALA A 162 -5.72 23.86 -15.16
N SER A 163 -4.45 23.76 -14.79
CA SER A 163 -3.34 24.40 -15.48
C SER A 163 -2.99 23.75 -16.83
N GLU A 164 -3.62 22.62 -17.18
CA GLU A 164 -3.31 21.80 -18.37
C GLU A 164 -1.80 21.53 -18.49
N PRO A 165 -1.21 20.86 -17.48
CA PRO A 165 0.24 20.67 -17.45
C PRO A 165 0.69 19.60 -18.45
N GLN A 166 1.91 19.76 -18.98
CA GLN A 166 2.61 18.75 -19.76
C GLN A 166 3.37 17.77 -18.86
N LEU A 167 3.78 18.25 -17.67
CA LEU A 167 4.44 17.46 -16.63
C LEU A 167 3.72 17.66 -15.30
N LEU A 168 3.20 16.57 -14.75
CA LEU A 168 2.54 16.55 -13.44
C LEU A 168 3.44 15.85 -12.43
N LEU A 169 3.73 16.53 -11.33
CA LEU A 169 4.55 16.04 -10.22
C LEU A 169 3.65 15.79 -9.00
N LEU A 170 3.66 14.56 -8.47
CA LEU A 170 2.87 14.19 -7.31
C LEU A 170 3.79 13.66 -6.19
N ASP A 171 3.66 14.22 -4.99
CA ASP A 171 4.40 13.75 -3.81
C ASP A 171 3.43 13.09 -2.84
N GLU A 172 3.54 11.77 -2.70
CA GLU A 172 2.70 10.88 -1.88
C GLU A 172 1.19 11.16 -2.05
N PRO A 173 0.63 11.04 -3.28
CA PRO A 173 -0.75 11.42 -3.54
C PRO A 173 -1.79 10.53 -2.83
N THR A 174 -1.42 9.32 -2.44
CA THR A 174 -2.30 8.31 -1.84
C THR A 174 -2.37 8.38 -0.32
N ASN A 175 -1.43 9.08 0.36
CA ASN A 175 -1.40 9.15 1.82
C ASN A 175 -2.69 9.76 2.40
N HIS A 176 -3.21 9.14 3.46
CA HIS A 176 -4.45 9.52 4.15
C HIS A 176 -5.72 9.49 3.29
N LEU A 177 -5.67 8.90 2.10
CA LEU A 177 -6.84 8.69 1.26
C LEU A 177 -7.48 7.34 1.55
N ASP A 178 -8.81 7.30 1.49
CA ASP A 178 -9.55 6.04 1.49
C ASP A 178 -9.45 5.34 0.12
N ILE A 179 -9.74 4.06 0.10
CA ILE A 179 -9.58 3.20 -1.09
C ILE A 179 -10.40 3.72 -2.28
N GLU A 180 -11.61 4.26 -2.04
CA GLU A 180 -12.44 4.85 -3.11
C GLU A 180 -11.77 6.07 -3.73
N SER A 181 -11.19 6.94 -2.89
CA SER A 181 -10.44 8.11 -3.36
C SER A 181 -9.19 7.71 -4.11
N ILE A 182 -8.46 6.68 -3.65
CA ILE A 182 -7.28 6.15 -4.36
C ILE A 182 -7.69 5.60 -5.73
N ALA A 183 -8.75 4.79 -5.82
CA ALA A 183 -9.26 4.26 -7.08
C ALA A 183 -9.66 5.38 -8.05
N TRP A 184 -10.30 6.43 -7.55
CA TRP A 184 -10.61 7.61 -8.35
C TRP A 184 -9.34 8.30 -8.87
N PHE A 185 -8.31 8.51 -8.01
CA PHE A 185 -7.02 9.07 -8.42
C PHE A 185 -6.36 8.23 -9.52
N GLU A 186 -6.34 6.91 -9.36
CA GLU A 186 -5.80 5.99 -10.37
C GLU A 186 -6.49 6.19 -11.74
N GLN A 187 -7.82 6.30 -11.74
CA GLN A 187 -8.59 6.49 -12.97
C GLN A 187 -8.31 7.85 -13.63
N GLU A 188 -8.24 8.94 -12.84
CA GLU A 188 -7.93 10.26 -13.36
C GLU A 188 -6.52 10.33 -13.94
N LEU A 189 -5.54 9.72 -13.27
CA LEU A 189 -4.17 9.69 -13.76
C LEU A 189 -4.00 8.78 -14.98
N LYS A 190 -4.78 7.70 -15.10
CA LYS A 190 -4.81 6.90 -16.34
C LYS A 190 -5.33 7.70 -17.53
N ASN A 191 -6.29 8.59 -17.31
CA ASN A 191 -6.87 9.44 -18.34
C ASN A 191 -6.04 10.71 -18.64
N PHE A 192 -5.01 10.99 -17.83
CA PHE A 192 -4.16 12.15 -18.03
C PHE A 192 -3.23 11.97 -19.24
N ASN A 193 -3.33 12.88 -20.20
CA ASN A 193 -2.53 12.88 -21.44
C ASN A 193 -1.28 13.75 -21.29
N GLY A 194 -0.38 13.37 -20.41
CA GLY A 194 0.88 14.07 -20.16
C GLY A 194 1.87 13.18 -19.45
N THR A 195 3.04 13.72 -19.17
CA THR A 195 4.09 13.06 -18.43
C THR A 195 3.81 13.16 -16.93
N LEU A 196 3.96 12.05 -16.24
CA LEU A 196 3.69 11.92 -14.81
C LEU A 196 4.97 11.49 -14.08
N VAL A 197 5.35 12.22 -13.03
CA VAL A 197 6.37 11.79 -12.08
C VAL A 197 5.75 11.83 -10.69
N PHE A 198 5.75 10.71 -10.00
CA PHE A 198 5.13 10.60 -8.69
C PHE A 198 5.96 9.80 -7.70
N VAL A 199 5.88 10.19 -6.45
CA VAL A 199 6.41 9.45 -5.31
C VAL A 199 5.26 8.74 -4.66
N THR A 200 5.36 7.44 -4.39
CA THR A 200 4.38 6.71 -3.60
C THR A 200 4.99 5.47 -2.94
N HIS A 201 4.40 5.07 -1.83
CA HIS A 201 4.67 3.81 -1.16
C HIS A 201 3.52 2.79 -1.37
N ASP A 202 2.40 3.19 -2.00
CA ASP A 202 1.31 2.30 -2.40
C ASP A 202 1.72 1.46 -3.62
N ARG A 203 1.90 0.16 -3.39
CA ARG A 203 2.35 -0.80 -4.42
C ARG A 203 1.31 -1.00 -5.52
N PHE A 204 0.02 -1.04 -5.18
CA PHE A 204 -1.06 -1.16 -6.16
C PHE A 204 -1.14 0.07 -7.05
N PHE A 205 -1.08 1.25 -6.45
CA PHE A 205 -1.08 2.51 -7.19
C PHE A 205 0.13 2.60 -8.13
N ALA A 206 1.34 2.28 -7.63
CA ALA A 206 2.55 2.26 -8.45
C ALA A 206 2.43 1.26 -9.61
N ASN A 207 1.91 0.04 -9.34
CA ASN A 207 1.75 -1.00 -10.36
C ASN A 207 0.73 -0.60 -11.46
N ASN A 208 -0.34 0.12 -11.07
CA ASN A 208 -1.42 0.52 -11.98
C ASN A 208 -1.08 1.78 -12.80
N CYS A 209 -0.23 2.67 -12.29
CA CYS A 209 0.02 3.97 -12.88
C CYS A 209 1.41 4.13 -13.52
N ALA A 210 2.43 3.38 -13.07
CA ALA A 210 3.80 3.54 -13.55
C ALA A 210 4.09 2.72 -14.81
N THR A 211 4.87 3.31 -15.73
CA THR A 211 5.51 2.61 -16.85
C THR A 211 6.99 2.36 -16.61
N ARG A 212 7.60 3.11 -15.69
CA ARG A 212 9.01 3.04 -15.31
C ARG A 212 9.17 3.37 -13.84
N ILE A 213 10.00 2.61 -13.15
CA ILE A 213 10.36 2.87 -11.75
C ILE A 213 11.78 3.44 -11.69
N VAL A 214 11.96 4.48 -10.89
CA VAL A 214 13.26 5.09 -10.60
C VAL A 214 13.50 5.00 -9.11
N GLU A 215 14.52 4.24 -8.71
CA GLU A 215 14.89 4.09 -7.30
C GLU A 215 16.02 5.03 -6.94
N LEU A 216 15.82 5.84 -5.91
CA LEU A 216 16.86 6.67 -5.29
C LEU A 216 17.44 5.93 -4.08
N ASP A 217 18.64 5.35 -4.27
CA ASP A 217 19.35 4.61 -3.23
C ASP A 217 20.77 5.18 -3.05
N ARG A 218 21.07 5.59 -1.82
CA ARG A 218 22.42 6.10 -1.41
C ARG A 218 22.99 7.20 -2.32
N GLY A 219 22.09 8.07 -2.83
CA GLY A 219 22.44 9.21 -3.70
C GLY A 219 22.55 8.87 -5.19
N LYS A 220 22.32 7.62 -5.58
CA LYS A 220 22.33 7.16 -6.98
C LYS A 220 20.91 6.83 -7.44
N LEU A 221 20.68 7.01 -8.74
CA LEU A 221 19.42 6.65 -9.39
C LEU A 221 19.59 5.33 -10.15
N TYR A 222 18.68 4.40 -9.89
CA TYR A 222 18.58 3.12 -10.59
C TYR A 222 17.27 3.07 -11.35
N PHE A 223 17.30 2.54 -12.55
CA PHE A 223 16.17 2.56 -13.48
C PHE A 223 15.67 1.15 -13.74
N TYR A 224 14.36 0.98 -13.60
CA TYR A 224 13.73 -0.30 -13.80
C TYR A 224 12.55 -0.13 -14.77
N PRO A 225 12.56 -0.80 -15.92
CA PRO A 225 11.45 -0.78 -16.86
C PRO A 225 10.31 -1.68 -16.37
N GLY A 226 9.08 -1.28 -16.66
CA GLY A 226 7.89 -2.08 -16.40
C GLY A 226 7.18 -1.78 -15.10
N SER A 227 6.44 -2.76 -14.61
CA SER A 227 5.58 -2.66 -13.44
C SER A 227 6.35 -2.70 -12.11
N PHE A 228 5.67 -2.33 -11.04
CA PHE A 228 6.24 -2.37 -9.68
C PHE A 228 6.65 -3.79 -9.25
N ASN A 229 5.90 -4.82 -9.62
CA ASN A 229 6.27 -6.21 -9.34
C ASN A 229 7.60 -6.58 -9.99
N ARG A 230 7.79 -6.18 -11.26
CA ARG A 230 9.05 -6.40 -11.97
C ARG A 230 10.23 -5.65 -11.34
N TYR A 231 9.97 -4.45 -10.83
CA TYR A 231 10.97 -3.70 -10.06
C TYR A 231 11.48 -4.48 -8.86
N ILE A 232 10.58 -5.07 -8.05
CA ILE A 232 10.97 -5.84 -6.86
C ILE A 232 11.93 -6.99 -7.24
N GLU A 233 11.58 -7.77 -8.27
CA GLU A 233 12.43 -8.88 -8.75
C GLU A 233 13.84 -8.39 -9.16
N LEU A 234 13.90 -7.35 -10.00
CA LEU A 234 15.16 -6.80 -10.51
C LEU A 234 15.98 -6.12 -9.41
N ARG A 235 15.32 -5.43 -8.46
CA ARG A 235 15.96 -4.85 -7.27
C ARG A 235 16.62 -5.94 -6.43
N ASP A 236 15.89 -7.01 -6.12
CA ASP A 236 16.41 -8.09 -5.27
C ASP A 236 17.57 -8.83 -5.95
N GLU A 237 17.50 -9.02 -7.27
CA GLU A 237 18.62 -9.55 -8.04
C GLU A 237 19.86 -8.64 -7.99
N ARG A 238 19.67 -7.31 -8.16
CA ARG A 238 20.75 -6.32 -8.03
C ARG A 238 21.39 -6.38 -6.65
N LEU A 239 20.56 -6.41 -5.60
CA LEU A 239 21.03 -6.43 -4.22
C LEU A 239 21.82 -7.70 -3.90
N ARG A 240 21.36 -8.86 -4.35
CA ARG A 240 22.11 -10.13 -4.21
C ARG A 240 23.47 -10.06 -4.89
N LYS A 241 23.52 -9.51 -6.11
CA LYS A 241 24.79 -9.33 -6.83
C LYS A 241 25.72 -8.37 -6.09
N GLU A 242 25.20 -7.29 -5.53
CA GLU A 242 25.96 -6.31 -4.73
C GLU A 242 26.50 -6.96 -3.45
N GLU A 243 25.71 -7.75 -2.74
CA GLU A 243 26.13 -8.48 -1.53
C GLU A 243 27.26 -9.48 -1.82
N LEU A 244 27.12 -10.25 -2.89
CA LEU A 244 28.16 -11.20 -3.30
C LEU A 244 29.46 -10.47 -3.67
N ALA A 245 29.40 -9.41 -4.47
CA ALA A 245 30.57 -8.61 -4.85
C ALA A 245 31.23 -7.95 -3.62
N ASN A 246 30.43 -7.46 -2.68
CA ASN A 246 30.92 -6.88 -1.43
C ASN A 246 31.61 -7.94 -0.55
N ALA A 247 31.02 -9.13 -0.41
CA ALA A 247 31.60 -10.23 0.36
C ALA A 247 32.94 -10.69 -0.23
N GLU A 248 33.02 -10.78 -1.56
CA GLU A 248 34.27 -11.11 -2.27
C GLU A 248 35.33 -10.03 -2.07
N PHE A 249 34.95 -8.75 -2.22
CA PHE A 249 35.83 -7.62 -1.97
C PHE A 249 36.38 -7.60 -0.53
N ASP A 250 35.51 -7.79 0.47
CA ASP A 250 35.90 -7.84 1.88
C ASP A 250 36.80 -9.04 2.17
N LYS A 251 36.59 -10.20 1.52
CA LYS A 251 37.47 -11.37 1.61
C LYS A 251 38.87 -11.07 1.07
N ILE A 252 38.95 -10.43 -0.11
CA ILE A 252 40.22 -10.03 -0.71
C ILE A 252 40.95 -9.01 0.17
N LEU A 253 40.23 -7.99 0.67
CA LEU A 253 40.77 -6.98 1.57
C LEU A 253 41.36 -7.60 2.83
N ALA A 254 40.63 -8.52 3.46
CA ALA A 254 41.08 -9.25 4.66
C ALA A 254 42.35 -10.08 4.40
N GLN A 255 42.44 -10.73 3.23
CA GLN A 255 43.64 -11.47 2.81
C GLN A 255 44.86 -10.55 2.65
N GLU A 256 44.67 -9.41 2.01
CA GLU A 256 45.75 -8.43 1.80
C GLU A 256 46.18 -7.79 3.12
N GLU A 257 45.24 -7.50 4.02
CA GLU A 257 45.57 -7.03 5.38
C GLU A 257 46.35 -8.07 6.20
N ALA A 258 45.95 -9.34 6.11
CA ALA A 258 46.65 -10.44 6.79
C ALA A 258 48.07 -10.62 6.21
N TRP A 259 48.24 -10.42 4.92
CA TRP A 259 49.55 -10.45 4.27
C TRP A 259 50.48 -9.36 4.76
N ILE A 260 50.04 -8.10 4.88
CA ILE A 260 50.82 -6.99 5.42
C ILE A 260 51.20 -7.25 6.90
N ARG A 261 50.28 -7.75 7.73
CA ARG A 261 50.53 -8.05 9.17
C ARG A 261 51.59 -9.14 9.38
N ARG A 262 51.75 -10.10 8.43
CA ARG A 262 52.76 -11.16 8.52
C ARG A 262 54.20 -10.74 8.27
N GLY A 263 54.46 -9.43 8.16
CA GLY A 263 55.79 -8.85 8.25
C GLY A 263 56.55 -8.79 6.94
N VAL A 264 56.36 -7.75 6.19
CA VAL A 264 57.12 -7.42 4.97
C VAL A 264 58.17 -6.32 5.23
N LYS A 265 58.81 -6.34 6.41
CA LYS A 265 59.87 -5.35 6.72
C LYS A 265 61.10 -5.41 5.76
N ALA A 266 61.29 -6.52 5.04
CA ALA A 266 62.46 -6.69 4.16
C ALA A 266 62.17 -6.52 2.65
N ARG A 267 60.92 -6.25 2.20
CA ARG A 267 60.52 -6.17 0.78
C ARG A 267 59.69 -4.96 0.41
N LEU A 268 59.65 -3.92 1.22
CA LEU A 268 58.79 -2.74 0.99
C LEU A 268 59.06 -2.06 -0.37
N ALA A 269 60.30 -1.94 -0.81
CA ALA A 269 60.66 -1.28 -2.07
C ALA A 269 60.18 -2.04 -3.33
N ARG A 270 59.88 -3.33 -3.27
CA ARG A 270 59.40 -4.13 -4.41
C ARG A 270 57.88 -4.22 -4.54
N ASN A 271 57.11 -3.79 -3.53
CA ASN A 271 55.65 -3.97 -3.44
C ASN A 271 54.90 -2.66 -3.18
N GLU A 272 55.48 -1.49 -3.49
CA GLU A 272 54.82 -0.17 -3.33
C GLU A 272 53.44 -0.13 -4.06
N GLY A 273 53.33 -0.73 -5.24
CA GLY A 273 52.08 -0.82 -5.97
C GLY A 273 50.99 -1.53 -5.18
N ARG A 274 51.29 -2.70 -4.56
CA ARG A 274 50.32 -3.48 -3.79
C ARG A 274 49.90 -2.79 -2.47
N VAL A 275 50.80 -2.00 -1.88
CA VAL A 275 50.48 -1.16 -0.72
C VAL A 275 49.52 -0.03 -1.11
N LYS A 276 49.75 0.63 -2.26
CA LYS A 276 48.84 1.64 -2.79
C LYS A 276 47.48 1.06 -3.12
N ASP A 277 47.43 -0.12 -3.75
CA ASP A 277 46.19 -0.80 -4.06
C ASP A 277 45.38 -1.14 -2.77
N LEU A 278 46.07 -1.57 -1.69
CA LEU A 278 45.43 -1.81 -0.41
C LEU A 278 44.90 -0.52 0.23
N GLU A 279 45.66 0.58 0.18
CA GLU A 279 45.20 1.87 0.67
C GLU A 279 44.00 2.37 -0.11
N GLU A 280 43.98 2.18 -1.44
CA GLU A 280 42.82 2.49 -2.27
C GLU A 280 41.60 1.62 -1.92
N ARG A 281 41.78 0.32 -1.77
CA ARG A 281 40.74 -0.59 -1.32
C ARG A 281 40.19 -0.22 0.07
N ARG A 282 41.06 0.20 0.99
CA ARG A 282 40.63 0.70 2.32
C ARG A 282 39.80 1.98 2.18
N LYS A 283 40.18 2.90 1.30
CA LYS A 283 39.40 4.12 1.01
C LYS A 283 38.04 3.76 0.43
N ILE A 284 38.01 2.84 -0.55
CA ILE A 284 36.75 2.34 -1.13
C ILE A 284 35.87 1.71 -0.04
N ARG A 285 36.43 0.85 0.82
CA ARG A 285 35.69 0.23 1.93
C ARG A 285 35.19 1.25 2.96
N ALA A 286 35.98 2.25 3.30
CA ALA A 286 35.62 3.32 4.23
C ALA A 286 34.51 4.24 3.67
N ASN A 287 34.53 4.47 2.36
CA ASN A 287 33.52 5.28 1.67
C ASN A 287 32.27 4.48 1.28
N ARG A 288 32.31 3.13 1.39
CA ARG A 288 31.16 2.29 1.08
C ARG A 288 30.05 2.56 2.08
N ARG A 289 28.89 2.97 1.57
CA ARG A 289 27.67 3.08 2.35
C ARG A 289 27.03 1.70 2.39
N ASP A 290 27.30 0.96 3.46
CA ASP A 290 26.67 -0.35 3.66
C ASP A 290 25.16 -0.15 3.85
N ARG A 291 24.38 -1.04 3.27
CA ARG A 291 22.94 -1.14 3.56
C ARG A 291 22.77 -1.57 5.01
N MET A 292 21.88 -0.94 5.76
CA MET A 292 21.49 -1.49 7.04
C MET A 292 20.82 -2.84 6.77
N GLY A 293 21.39 -3.91 7.36
CA GLY A 293 21.02 -5.28 7.01
C GLY A 293 19.55 -5.63 7.23
N ASN A 294 19.11 -6.69 6.56
CA ASN A 294 17.83 -7.33 6.86
C ASN A 294 17.88 -7.88 8.29
N VAL A 295 16.92 -7.53 9.08
CA VAL A 295 16.89 -7.89 10.49
C VAL A 295 15.79 -8.90 10.74
N ILE A 296 16.15 -9.98 11.44
CA ILE A 296 15.19 -10.94 11.97
C ILE A 296 14.61 -10.31 13.23
N MET A 297 13.35 -9.88 13.16
CA MET A 297 12.64 -9.32 14.31
C MET A 297 11.85 -10.40 15.03
N GLU A 298 11.88 -10.32 16.35
CA GLU A 298 11.03 -11.12 17.23
C GLU A 298 10.10 -10.16 17.97
N ALA A 299 8.79 -10.34 17.78
CA ALA A 299 7.78 -9.63 18.56
C ALA A 299 7.65 -10.27 19.95
N ASN A 300 7.48 -9.43 20.98
CA ASN A 300 7.29 -9.90 22.35
C ASN A 300 5.84 -10.38 22.53
N SER A 301 5.64 -11.64 22.90
CA SER A 301 4.32 -12.20 23.13
C SER A 301 4.05 -12.40 24.62
N ALA A 302 2.90 -11.93 25.10
CA ALA A 302 2.41 -12.18 26.46
C ALA A 302 1.95 -13.65 26.64
N GLN A 303 1.53 -13.98 27.86
CA GLN A 303 0.84 -15.24 28.11
C GLN A 303 -0.40 -15.37 27.20
N ARG A 304 -0.71 -16.59 26.78
CA ARG A 304 -1.83 -16.85 25.85
C ARG A 304 -3.14 -16.33 26.41
N SER A 305 -3.88 -15.53 25.63
CA SER A 305 -5.26 -15.16 25.94
C SER A 305 -6.17 -16.40 25.98
N GLY A 306 -7.39 -16.25 26.52
CA GLY A 306 -8.46 -17.23 26.27
C GLY A 306 -8.73 -17.42 24.75
N ASN A 307 -9.53 -18.40 24.37
CA ASN A 307 -9.89 -18.59 22.96
C ASN A 307 -10.71 -17.42 22.40
N LEU A 308 -11.61 -16.86 23.20
CA LEU A 308 -12.39 -15.66 22.86
C LEU A 308 -11.59 -14.41 23.22
N VAL A 309 -11.45 -13.48 22.26
CA VAL A 309 -10.83 -12.15 22.47
C VAL A 309 -11.91 -11.09 22.58
N PHE A 310 -12.79 -10.96 21.60
CA PHE A 310 -13.95 -10.06 21.64
C PHE A 310 -15.21 -10.76 21.15
N GLU A 311 -16.33 -10.53 21.83
CA GLU A 311 -17.67 -10.88 21.37
C GLU A 311 -18.50 -9.60 21.25
N ILE A 312 -18.94 -9.30 20.05
CA ILE A 312 -19.73 -8.12 19.70
C ILE A 312 -21.13 -8.61 19.35
N LYS A 313 -22.18 -8.08 19.99
CA LYS A 313 -23.58 -8.45 19.74
C LYS A 313 -24.43 -7.21 19.54
N ASP A 314 -25.06 -7.12 18.39
CA ASP A 314 -26.05 -6.11 18.00
C ASP A 314 -25.56 -4.68 18.31
N LEU A 315 -24.28 -4.41 17.97
CA LEU A 315 -23.60 -3.17 18.31
C LEU A 315 -24.16 -2.03 17.48
N ASN A 316 -24.66 -1.00 18.18
CA ASN A 316 -25.09 0.25 17.59
C ASN A 316 -24.36 1.43 18.24
N ILE A 317 -23.82 2.32 17.41
CA ILE A 317 -23.14 3.53 17.86
C ILE A 317 -23.65 4.73 17.08
N SER A 318 -24.13 5.76 17.81
CA SER A 318 -24.64 6.99 17.24
C SER A 318 -24.10 8.21 18.00
N PHE A 319 -23.83 9.30 17.28
CA PHE A 319 -23.45 10.59 17.84
C PHE A 319 -24.50 11.61 17.41
N GLY A 320 -25.36 12.02 18.35
CA GLY A 320 -26.53 12.83 18.05
C GLY A 320 -27.48 12.09 17.09
N GLU A 321 -27.81 12.71 15.98
CA GLU A 321 -28.68 12.10 14.93
C GLU A 321 -27.91 11.20 13.95
N LYS A 322 -26.59 11.27 13.94
CA LYS A 322 -25.77 10.48 13.00
C LYS A 322 -25.49 9.08 13.57
N SER A 323 -26.10 8.06 12.97
CA SER A 323 -25.75 6.67 13.25
C SER A 323 -24.46 6.28 12.50
N VAL A 324 -23.46 5.81 13.24
CA VAL A 324 -22.13 5.46 12.72
C VAL A 324 -21.97 3.96 12.52
N ILE A 325 -22.51 3.16 13.43
CA ILE A 325 -22.52 1.68 13.33
C ILE A 325 -23.94 1.20 13.64
N LYS A 326 -24.45 0.25 12.86
CA LYS A 326 -25.78 -0.34 12.98
C LYS A 326 -25.69 -1.85 13.00
N ASP A 327 -26.29 -2.44 14.04
CA ASP A 327 -26.54 -3.90 14.19
C ASP A 327 -25.33 -4.80 13.85
N PHE A 328 -24.12 -4.36 14.25
CA PHE A 328 -22.91 -5.13 13.97
C PHE A 328 -22.70 -6.23 15.03
N SER A 329 -22.55 -7.46 14.56
CA SER A 329 -22.26 -8.64 15.40
C SER A 329 -21.08 -9.40 14.81
N ALA A 330 -20.06 -9.67 15.66
CA ALA A 330 -18.87 -10.41 15.26
C ALA A 330 -18.22 -11.09 16.47
N THR A 331 -17.44 -12.12 16.22
CA THR A 331 -16.68 -12.83 17.26
C THR A 331 -15.23 -12.90 16.83
N VAL A 332 -14.34 -12.36 17.65
CA VAL A 332 -12.88 -12.37 17.42
C VAL A 332 -12.26 -13.45 18.31
N MET A 333 -11.62 -14.40 17.68
CA MET A 333 -10.93 -15.49 18.36
C MET A 333 -9.43 -15.23 18.46
N ARG A 334 -8.76 -16.00 19.30
CA ARG A 334 -7.30 -15.93 19.43
C ARG A 334 -6.63 -16.41 18.13
N GLY A 335 -5.73 -15.56 17.60
CA GLY A 335 -4.99 -15.83 16.38
C GLY A 335 -5.62 -15.26 15.12
N ASP A 336 -6.85 -14.70 15.23
CA ASP A 336 -7.48 -14.03 14.10
C ASP A 336 -6.68 -12.79 13.69
N ARG A 337 -6.69 -12.52 12.39
CA ARG A 337 -6.06 -11.35 11.79
C ARG A 337 -7.10 -10.59 10.99
N ILE A 338 -7.64 -9.54 11.59
CA ILE A 338 -8.78 -8.81 11.06
C ILE A 338 -8.28 -7.51 10.42
N GLY A 339 -8.52 -7.36 9.11
CA GLY A 339 -8.38 -6.11 8.39
C GLY A 339 -9.66 -5.29 8.50
N ILE A 340 -9.55 -3.99 8.73
CA ILE A 340 -10.69 -3.06 8.74
C ILE A 340 -10.45 -2.01 7.67
N THR A 341 -11.40 -1.87 6.74
CA THR A 341 -11.31 -0.91 5.65
C THR A 341 -12.66 -0.24 5.38
N GLY A 342 -12.64 0.82 4.56
CA GLY A 342 -13.84 1.57 4.18
C GLY A 342 -13.58 3.08 4.13
N PRO A 343 -14.58 3.90 3.77
CA PRO A 343 -14.45 5.34 3.62
C PRO A 343 -13.91 6.03 4.87
N ASN A 344 -13.28 7.19 4.68
CA ASN A 344 -12.87 8.03 5.79
C ASN A 344 -14.10 8.54 6.56
N ALA A 345 -13.98 8.65 7.89
CA ALA A 345 -15.07 9.00 8.79
C ALA A 345 -16.27 8.01 8.80
N ALA A 346 -16.10 6.78 8.32
CA ALA A 346 -17.11 5.72 8.38
C ALA A 346 -17.27 5.10 9.77
N GLY A 347 -16.38 5.41 10.73
CA GLY A 347 -16.47 4.89 12.11
C GLY A 347 -15.46 3.81 12.46
N LYS A 348 -14.44 3.57 11.64
CA LYS A 348 -13.39 2.57 11.88
C LYS A 348 -12.70 2.76 13.24
N THR A 349 -12.14 3.93 13.48
CA THR A 349 -11.49 4.27 14.76
C THR A 349 -12.50 4.29 15.92
N THR A 350 -13.78 4.63 15.66
CA THR A 350 -14.86 4.56 16.66
C THR A 350 -15.12 3.13 17.11
N LEU A 351 -15.13 2.17 16.18
CA LEU A 351 -15.23 0.74 16.52
C LEU A 351 -14.07 0.32 17.44
N ILE A 352 -12.83 0.63 17.07
CA ILE A 352 -11.65 0.31 17.89
C ILE A 352 -11.75 0.92 19.29
N LYS A 353 -12.09 2.21 19.40
CA LYS A 353 -12.26 2.87 20.70
C LYS A 353 -13.38 2.23 21.55
N THR A 354 -14.40 1.68 20.91
CA THR A 354 -15.46 0.93 21.59
C THR A 354 -14.96 -0.43 22.08
N LEU A 355 -14.16 -1.17 21.28
CA LEU A 355 -13.52 -2.41 21.69
C LEU A 355 -12.54 -2.19 22.86
N LEU A 356 -11.86 -1.04 22.87
CA LEU A 356 -10.98 -0.63 23.98
C LEU A 356 -11.75 -0.14 25.22
N GLY A 357 -13.09 -0.05 25.17
CA GLY A 357 -13.93 0.44 26.27
C GLY A 357 -13.88 1.95 26.50
N GLN A 358 -13.26 2.71 25.58
CA GLN A 358 -13.15 4.18 25.65
C GLN A 358 -14.47 4.87 25.25
N ILE A 359 -15.25 4.26 24.37
CA ILE A 359 -16.57 4.73 23.94
C ILE A 359 -17.61 3.69 24.35
N LYS A 360 -18.69 4.15 24.98
CA LYS A 360 -19.82 3.26 25.31
C LYS A 360 -20.74 3.14 24.10
N PRO A 361 -21.18 1.93 23.73
CA PRO A 361 -22.15 1.75 22.66
C PRO A 361 -23.50 2.37 23.03
N THR A 362 -24.27 2.81 22.02
CA THR A 362 -25.64 3.30 22.20
C THR A 362 -26.57 2.14 22.56
N SER A 363 -26.43 1.00 21.88
CA SER A 363 -27.07 -0.28 22.22
C SER A 363 -26.17 -1.45 21.82
N GLY A 364 -26.52 -2.66 22.24
CA GLY A 364 -25.69 -3.84 22.04
C GLY A 364 -24.69 -4.06 23.17
N LYS A 365 -23.82 -5.04 23.00
CA LYS A 365 -22.83 -5.43 24.03
C LYS A 365 -21.52 -5.81 23.38
N VAL A 366 -20.41 -5.34 23.99
CA VAL A 366 -19.06 -5.80 23.71
C VAL A 366 -18.54 -6.51 24.96
N ARG A 367 -18.11 -7.76 24.78
CA ARG A 367 -17.49 -8.55 25.85
C ARG A 367 -16.04 -8.84 25.48
N THR A 368 -15.13 -8.49 26.37
CA THR A 368 -13.70 -8.83 26.26
C THR A 368 -13.46 -10.20 26.95
N GLY A 369 -12.64 -11.02 26.33
CA GLY A 369 -12.23 -12.32 26.85
C GLY A 369 -11.35 -12.24 28.10
N VAL A 370 -10.91 -13.40 28.58
CA VAL A 370 -10.05 -13.50 29.78
C VAL A 370 -8.58 -13.38 29.37
N ASN A 371 -7.77 -12.71 30.20
CA ASN A 371 -6.33 -12.50 29.99
C ASN A 371 -6.02 -11.80 28.65
N VAL A 372 -6.82 -10.83 28.27
CA VAL A 372 -6.59 -10.02 27.06
C VAL A 372 -5.69 -8.83 27.44
N GLU A 373 -4.47 -8.82 26.90
CA GLU A 373 -3.50 -7.71 27.02
C GLU A 373 -3.39 -7.02 25.68
N ILE A 374 -4.02 -5.83 25.57
CA ILE A 374 -4.12 -5.08 24.32
C ILE A 374 -2.98 -4.08 24.23
N GLN A 375 -2.29 -4.08 23.09
CA GLN A 375 -1.42 -3.00 22.69
C GLN A 375 -2.06 -2.26 21.51
N TYR A 376 -2.26 -0.96 21.68
CA TYR A 376 -2.86 -0.09 20.68
C TYR A 376 -1.81 0.86 20.09
N PHE A 377 -1.74 0.89 18.76
CA PHE A 377 -0.93 1.81 17.99
C PHE A 377 -1.84 2.87 17.38
N ASP A 378 -1.71 4.12 17.85
CA ASP A 378 -2.50 5.26 17.39
C ASP A 378 -1.76 6.04 16.30
N GLN A 379 -2.51 6.54 15.34
CA GLN A 379 -2.04 7.33 14.19
C GLN A 379 -1.31 8.62 14.61
N TYR A 380 -1.63 9.21 15.76
CA TYR A 380 -1.15 10.55 16.15
C TYR A 380 0.20 10.60 16.87
N HIS A 381 1.01 9.50 16.86
CA HIS A 381 2.32 9.46 17.55
C HIS A 381 2.29 9.85 19.03
N GLU A 382 1.13 9.73 19.68
CA GLU A 382 0.99 10.02 21.10
C GLU A 382 1.85 9.07 21.92
N GLY A 383 2.70 9.65 22.79
CA GLY A 383 3.51 8.91 23.75
C GLY A 383 5.02 8.90 23.53
N LEU A 384 5.56 9.57 22.51
CA LEU A 384 7.01 9.80 22.39
C LEU A 384 7.42 11.05 23.16
N ASP A 385 8.41 10.90 24.04
CA ASP A 385 9.06 12.02 24.70
C ASP A 385 10.16 12.56 23.78
N LEU A 386 9.95 13.75 23.23
CA LEU A 386 10.83 14.35 22.23
C LEU A 386 12.21 14.73 22.79
N GLU A 387 12.30 14.98 24.09
CA GLU A 387 13.55 15.36 24.74
C GLU A 387 14.40 14.16 25.16
N LYS A 388 13.78 13.00 25.38
CA LYS A 388 14.50 11.76 25.70
C LYS A 388 15.18 11.17 24.49
N SER A 389 16.20 10.33 24.73
CA SER A 389 16.84 9.56 23.67
C SER A 389 15.90 8.51 23.07
N VAL A 390 16.22 8.06 21.84
CA VAL A 390 15.52 6.95 21.19
C VAL A 390 15.53 5.70 22.08
N ALA A 391 16.67 5.38 22.70
CA ALA A 391 16.81 4.23 23.59
C ALA A 391 15.93 4.36 24.84
N ASP A 392 15.91 5.54 25.47
CA ASP A 392 15.11 5.78 26.67
C ASP A 392 13.60 5.72 26.39
N ASN A 393 13.16 6.10 25.20
CA ASN A 393 11.75 5.98 24.80
C ASN A 393 11.27 4.53 24.65
N VAL A 394 12.19 3.58 24.39
CA VAL A 394 11.85 2.16 24.24
C VAL A 394 12.00 1.40 25.55
N ALA A 395 13.07 1.68 26.31
CA ALA A 395 13.42 0.94 27.50
C ALA A 395 13.12 1.67 28.82
N ASP A 396 12.41 2.82 28.76
CA ASP A 396 12.06 3.65 29.94
C ASP A 396 13.25 3.94 30.85
N GLY A 397 14.45 4.17 30.26
CA GLY A 397 15.71 4.44 30.98
C GLY A 397 16.51 3.19 31.36
N HIS A 398 16.03 1.99 31.06
CA HIS A 398 16.79 0.75 31.24
C HIS A 398 17.75 0.49 30.08
N THR A 399 18.83 -0.26 30.34
CA THR A 399 19.79 -0.65 29.27
C THR A 399 19.35 -1.89 28.49
N GLU A 400 18.36 -2.61 28.97
CA GLU A 400 17.87 -3.87 28.42
C GLU A 400 16.35 -3.85 28.21
N VAL A 401 15.91 -4.59 27.21
CA VAL A 401 14.50 -4.84 26.90
C VAL A 401 14.26 -6.35 26.96
N CYS A 402 13.22 -6.79 27.64
CA CYS A 402 12.85 -8.20 27.72
C CYS A 402 11.97 -8.56 26.51
N ILE A 403 12.47 -9.43 25.63
CA ILE A 403 11.75 -9.93 24.46
C ILE A 403 11.63 -11.45 24.56
N ASN A 404 10.40 -11.95 24.61
CA ASN A 404 10.10 -13.40 24.75
C ASN A 404 10.89 -14.06 25.91
N GLY A 405 10.98 -13.37 27.07
CA GLY A 405 11.69 -13.86 28.25
C GLY A 405 13.22 -13.78 28.15
N LYS A 406 13.79 -13.19 27.11
CA LYS A 406 15.24 -12.96 26.95
C LYS A 406 15.55 -11.48 27.04
N ASN A 407 16.51 -11.12 27.90
CA ASN A 407 16.99 -9.75 27.96
C ASN A 407 17.91 -9.46 26.78
N LYS A 408 17.59 -8.43 26.01
CA LYS A 408 18.41 -7.90 24.91
C LYS A 408 18.81 -6.47 25.21
N HIS A 409 20.05 -6.12 24.93
CA HIS A 409 20.50 -4.74 25.06
C HIS A 409 19.71 -3.82 24.12
N VAL A 410 19.20 -2.67 24.63
CA VAL A 410 18.28 -1.77 23.89
C VAL A 410 18.86 -1.30 22.56
N ILE A 411 20.17 -1.00 22.47
CA ILE A 411 20.81 -0.59 21.20
C ILE A 411 20.81 -1.74 20.19
N SER A 412 21.02 -2.99 20.64
CA SER A 412 20.96 -4.16 19.76
C SER A 412 19.52 -4.42 19.29
N TYR A 413 18.54 -4.20 20.16
CA TYR A 413 17.12 -4.26 19.79
C TYR A 413 16.77 -3.18 18.77
N LEU A 414 17.18 -1.92 18.99
CA LEU A 414 16.93 -0.80 18.08
C LEU A 414 17.65 -0.94 16.73
N ALA A 415 18.77 -1.65 16.67
CA ALA A 415 19.41 -1.99 15.39
C ALA A 415 18.47 -2.78 14.47
N ASN A 416 17.57 -3.59 15.04
CA ASN A 416 16.54 -4.31 14.32
C ASN A 416 15.53 -3.37 13.63
N PHE A 417 15.34 -2.16 14.16
CA PHE A 417 14.49 -1.11 13.59
C PHE A 417 15.31 -0.07 12.80
N LEU A 418 16.48 -0.48 12.31
CA LEU A 418 17.37 0.34 11.49
C LEU A 418 17.91 1.59 12.20
N PHE A 419 18.02 1.60 13.52
CA PHE A 419 18.71 2.64 14.27
C PHE A 419 20.17 2.27 14.49
N SER A 420 21.09 3.11 14.00
CA SER A 420 22.51 2.98 14.36
C SER A 420 22.71 3.29 15.85
N GLY A 421 23.78 2.77 16.49
CA GLY A 421 24.07 3.03 17.90
C GLY A 421 24.27 4.52 18.23
N ARG A 422 24.69 5.36 17.28
CA ARG A 422 24.75 6.81 17.40
C ARG A 422 23.33 7.41 17.40
N ARG A 423 22.48 6.95 16.49
CA ARG A 423 21.09 7.43 16.34
C ARG A 423 20.24 7.01 17.52
N ALA A 424 20.45 5.80 18.06
CA ALA A 424 19.76 5.31 19.25
C ALA A 424 19.99 6.17 20.52
N ARG A 425 21.12 6.89 20.57
CA ARG A 425 21.44 7.81 21.68
C ARG A 425 21.05 9.27 21.41
N SER A 426 20.54 9.60 20.21
CA SER A 426 20.10 10.96 19.90
C SER A 426 18.69 11.23 20.46
N PRO A 427 18.34 12.49 20.79
CA PRO A 427 17.00 12.84 21.23
C PRO A 427 15.99 12.70 20.06
N VAL A 428 14.76 12.32 20.39
CA VAL A 428 13.70 12.03 19.42
C VAL A 428 13.33 13.24 18.56
N LYS A 429 13.48 14.45 19.06
CA LYS A 429 13.21 15.69 18.28
C LYS A 429 14.04 15.83 17.00
N VAL A 430 15.19 15.18 16.92
CA VAL A 430 16.07 15.23 15.73
C VAL A 430 15.70 14.18 14.68
N LEU A 431 14.74 13.31 14.98
CA LEU A 431 14.30 12.25 14.08
C LEU A 431 13.37 12.79 12.98
N SER A 432 13.50 12.23 11.77
CA SER A 432 12.52 12.38 10.70
C SER A 432 11.19 11.70 11.05
N GLY A 433 10.10 12.03 10.34
CA GLY A 433 8.79 11.39 10.52
C GLY A 433 8.87 9.86 10.41
N GLY A 434 9.51 9.34 9.36
CA GLY A 434 9.69 7.89 9.19
C GLY A 434 10.55 7.23 10.28
N GLU A 435 11.55 7.93 10.85
CA GLU A 435 12.31 7.42 12.01
C GLU A 435 11.45 7.41 13.26
N LYS A 436 10.60 8.41 13.48
CA LYS A 436 9.64 8.42 14.60
C LYS A 436 8.67 7.26 14.50
N ASN A 437 8.15 6.95 13.31
CA ASN A 437 7.27 5.80 13.10
C ASN A 437 7.98 4.48 13.41
N ARG A 438 9.22 4.29 12.95
CA ARG A 438 10.03 3.11 13.31
C ARG A 438 10.27 3.00 14.82
N LEU A 439 10.48 4.13 15.50
CA LEU A 439 10.63 4.16 16.95
C LEU A 439 9.33 3.75 17.67
N LEU A 440 8.18 4.21 17.17
CA LEU A 440 6.88 3.81 17.71
C LEU A 440 6.64 2.31 17.53
N LEU A 441 6.98 1.76 16.37
CA LEU A 441 6.94 0.32 16.14
C LEU A 441 7.87 -0.44 17.09
N ALA A 442 9.12 0.04 17.26
CA ALA A 442 10.04 -0.56 18.20
C ALA A 442 9.50 -0.57 19.64
N ARG A 443 8.89 0.52 20.09
CA ARG A 443 8.26 0.63 21.41
C ARG A 443 7.04 -0.27 21.55
N LEU A 444 6.22 -0.37 20.49
CA LEU A 444 5.05 -1.23 20.43
C LEU A 444 5.43 -2.71 20.64
N PHE A 445 6.39 -3.19 19.87
CA PHE A 445 6.81 -4.60 19.90
C PHE A 445 7.75 -4.94 21.07
N ALA A 446 8.27 -3.93 21.81
CA ALA A 446 9.01 -4.16 23.04
C ALA A 446 8.10 -4.57 24.21
N LYS A 447 6.85 -4.10 24.21
CA LYS A 447 5.87 -4.44 25.24
C LYS A 447 5.24 -5.79 24.97
N SER A 448 4.99 -6.55 26.03
CA SER A 448 4.27 -7.82 25.92
C SER A 448 2.80 -7.57 25.64
N SER A 449 2.23 -8.29 24.68
CA SER A 449 0.81 -8.24 24.36
C SER A 449 0.37 -9.56 23.71
N ASN A 450 -0.92 -9.84 23.76
CA ASN A 450 -1.53 -10.97 23.03
C ASN A 450 -2.62 -10.51 22.06
N VAL A 451 -2.96 -9.22 22.09
CA VAL A 451 -3.82 -8.55 21.11
C VAL A 451 -3.15 -7.27 20.64
N LEU A 452 -2.93 -7.15 19.35
CA LEU A 452 -2.34 -5.99 18.70
C LEU A 452 -3.40 -5.28 17.87
N ILE A 453 -3.63 -4.01 18.18
CA ILE A 453 -4.56 -3.16 17.41
C ILE A 453 -3.75 -2.03 16.79
N MET A 454 -3.86 -1.83 15.49
CA MET A 454 -3.13 -0.80 14.75
C MET A 454 -4.08 0.05 13.91
N ASP A 455 -4.01 1.37 14.07
CA ASP A 455 -4.79 2.34 13.30
C ASP A 455 -3.88 3.05 12.29
N GLU A 456 -4.04 2.74 10.99
CA GLU A 456 -3.26 3.24 9.86
C GLU A 456 -1.73 3.14 10.06
N PRO A 457 -1.20 1.94 10.39
CA PRO A 457 0.22 1.79 10.68
C PRO A 457 1.12 1.93 9.45
N THR A 458 0.55 1.90 8.26
CA THR A 458 1.26 1.97 6.97
C THR A 458 1.53 3.39 6.50
N ASN A 459 0.85 4.40 7.10
CA ASN A 459 1.03 5.79 6.72
C ASN A 459 2.47 6.27 7.00
N ASP A 460 3.02 7.05 6.06
CA ASP A 460 4.36 7.64 6.13
C ASP A 460 5.52 6.63 6.29
N LEU A 461 5.27 5.33 6.10
CA LEU A 461 6.31 4.31 6.07
C LEU A 461 6.89 4.18 4.66
N ASP A 462 8.20 3.98 4.58
CA ASP A 462 8.84 3.57 3.33
C ASP A 462 8.69 2.06 3.08
N LEU A 463 8.91 1.64 1.85
CA LEU A 463 8.72 0.24 1.42
C LEU A 463 9.48 -0.76 2.29
N GLU A 464 10.71 -0.43 2.72
CA GLU A 464 11.48 -1.35 3.57
C GLU A 464 10.90 -1.46 4.98
N THR A 465 10.38 -0.36 5.52
CA THR A 465 9.71 -0.36 6.83
C THR A 465 8.35 -1.05 6.74
N LEU A 466 7.64 -0.93 5.60
CA LEU A 466 6.42 -1.70 5.32
C LEU A 466 6.70 -3.20 5.25
N ASP A 467 7.74 -3.63 4.52
CA ASP A 467 8.16 -5.03 4.46
C ASP A 467 8.44 -5.58 5.88
N LEU A 468 9.16 -4.80 6.71
CA LEU A 468 9.42 -5.16 8.10
C LEU A 468 8.15 -5.28 8.94
N LEU A 469 7.21 -4.35 8.80
CA LEU A 469 5.94 -4.37 9.53
C LEU A 469 5.11 -5.60 9.12
N GLU A 470 5.05 -5.91 7.83
CA GLU A 470 4.37 -7.09 7.29
C GLU A 470 4.94 -8.38 7.90
N ASP A 471 6.26 -8.51 7.93
CA ASP A 471 6.95 -9.69 8.49
C ASP A 471 6.71 -9.82 10.00
N LEU A 472 6.79 -8.71 10.75
CA LEU A 472 6.49 -8.67 12.18
C LEU A 472 5.07 -9.11 12.49
N VAL A 473 4.10 -8.54 11.79
CA VAL A 473 2.68 -8.85 11.99
C VAL A 473 2.39 -10.28 11.55
N SER A 474 3.00 -10.76 10.46
CA SER A 474 2.84 -12.13 9.97
C SER A 474 3.39 -13.18 10.94
N THR A 475 4.44 -12.86 11.69
CA THR A 475 5.06 -13.75 12.68
C THR A 475 4.51 -13.58 14.10
N TYR A 476 3.64 -12.60 14.33
CA TYR A 476 3.08 -12.33 15.65
C TYR A 476 2.14 -13.46 16.09
N ASN A 477 2.38 -14.02 17.29
CA ASN A 477 1.64 -15.17 17.84
C ASN A 477 0.36 -14.78 18.62
N GLY A 478 -0.21 -13.62 18.36
CA GLY A 478 -1.43 -13.11 18.98
C GLY A 478 -2.51 -12.80 17.96
N THR A 479 -3.59 -12.19 18.44
CA THR A 479 -4.66 -11.66 17.60
C THR A 479 -4.29 -10.27 17.11
N VAL A 480 -4.58 -9.98 15.86
CA VAL A 480 -4.25 -8.69 15.23
C VAL A 480 -5.51 -8.07 14.63
N ILE A 481 -5.73 -6.78 14.91
CA ILE A 481 -6.78 -5.98 14.31
C ILE A 481 -6.13 -4.75 13.68
N ILE A 482 -6.31 -4.53 12.39
CA ILE A 482 -5.62 -3.49 11.63
C ILE A 482 -6.62 -2.66 10.86
N ILE A 483 -6.61 -1.34 11.07
CA ILE A 483 -7.22 -0.40 10.15
C ILE A 483 -6.15 -0.01 9.14
N SER A 484 -6.40 -0.21 7.85
CA SER A 484 -5.49 0.25 6.80
C SER A 484 -6.22 0.52 5.50
N HIS A 485 -5.64 1.45 4.72
CA HIS A 485 -5.98 1.71 3.34
C HIS A 485 -4.97 1.11 2.36
N ASP A 486 -3.91 0.49 2.88
CA ASP A 486 -2.94 -0.24 2.07
C ASP A 486 -3.48 -1.63 1.72
N ARG A 487 -3.89 -1.76 0.46
CA ARG A 487 -4.47 -2.99 -0.10
C ARG A 487 -3.52 -4.18 -0.06
N ALA A 488 -2.21 -3.94 -0.33
CA ALA A 488 -1.20 -4.99 -0.32
C ALA A 488 -0.93 -5.51 1.10
N PHE A 489 -0.94 -4.60 2.07
CA PHE A 489 -0.77 -4.94 3.47
C PHE A 489 -1.94 -5.79 4.00
N ILE A 490 -3.18 -5.40 3.68
CA ILE A 490 -4.38 -6.18 4.04
C ILE A 490 -4.32 -7.57 3.41
N ASP A 491 -4.00 -7.67 2.10
CA ASP A 491 -3.91 -8.96 1.40
C ASP A 491 -2.90 -9.92 2.04
N LYS A 492 -1.77 -9.40 2.50
CA LYS A 492 -0.69 -10.22 3.05
C LYS A 492 -0.95 -10.67 4.49
N VAL A 493 -1.70 -9.86 5.26
CA VAL A 493 -1.80 -10.04 6.72
C VAL A 493 -3.17 -10.53 7.15
N ALA A 494 -4.28 -10.04 6.56
CA ALA A 494 -5.62 -10.30 7.03
C ALA A 494 -6.12 -11.70 6.63
N THR A 495 -6.75 -12.41 7.58
CA THR A 495 -7.51 -13.65 7.33
C THR A 495 -9.00 -13.38 7.16
N GLU A 496 -9.47 -12.23 7.64
CA GLU A 496 -10.82 -11.72 7.53
C GLU A 496 -10.78 -10.20 7.40
N THR A 497 -11.63 -9.62 6.56
CA THR A 497 -11.69 -8.18 6.35
C THR A 497 -13.08 -7.64 6.63
N TRP A 498 -13.18 -6.65 7.54
CA TRP A 498 -14.41 -5.92 7.84
C TRP A 498 -14.47 -4.65 7.00
N VAL A 499 -15.45 -4.59 6.12
CA VAL A 499 -15.62 -3.49 5.16
C VAL A 499 -16.76 -2.60 5.61
N PHE A 500 -16.47 -1.34 5.87
CA PHE A 500 -17.44 -0.30 6.20
C PHE A 500 -18.02 0.30 4.92
N ASP A 501 -19.36 0.43 4.83
CA ASP A 501 -20.06 1.05 3.69
C ASP A 501 -20.23 2.57 3.80
N GLY A 502 -19.79 3.16 4.91
CA GLY A 502 -19.99 4.58 5.22
C GLY A 502 -21.42 4.98 5.59
N LYS A 503 -22.39 4.04 5.57
CA LYS A 503 -23.80 4.25 5.94
C LYS A 503 -24.16 3.57 7.27
N GLY A 504 -23.16 2.98 7.91
CA GLY A 504 -23.25 2.36 9.22
C GLY A 504 -23.28 0.84 9.19
N HIS A 505 -23.30 0.19 8.04
CA HIS A 505 -23.19 -1.27 7.94
C HIS A 505 -21.73 -1.70 7.78
N ILE A 506 -21.41 -2.84 8.36
CA ILE A 506 -20.10 -3.46 8.32
C ILE A 506 -20.29 -4.87 7.77
N GLU A 507 -19.62 -5.17 6.68
CA GLU A 507 -19.63 -6.47 6.05
C GLU A 507 -18.35 -7.23 6.39
N SER A 508 -18.48 -8.50 6.78
CA SER A 508 -17.34 -9.38 7.03
C SER A 508 -17.10 -10.25 5.81
N VAL A 509 -15.89 -10.19 5.27
CA VAL A 509 -15.44 -10.99 4.13
C VAL A 509 -14.23 -11.81 4.57
N ILE A 510 -14.28 -13.12 4.34
CA ILE A 510 -13.16 -14.03 4.64
C ILE A 510 -12.07 -13.78 3.59
N GLY A 511 -10.86 -13.49 4.05
CA GLY A 511 -9.69 -13.24 3.23
C GLY A 511 -9.20 -11.79 3.24
N GLY A 512 -8.30 -11.48 2.32
CA GLY A 512 -7.67 -10.16 2.15
C GLY A 512 -8.45 -9.23 1.23
N TRP A 513 -7.76 -8.19 0.74
CA TRP A 513 -8.36 -7.20 -0.16
C TRP A 513 -8.79 -7.78 -1.52
N SER A 514 -8.01 -8.71 -2.07
CA SER A 514 -8.34 -9.39 -3.33
C SER A 514 -9.66 -10.18 -3.24
N ASP A 515 -9.92 -10.81 -2.08
CA ASP A 515 -11.17 -11.53 -1.82
C ASP A 515 -12.35 -10.56 -1.67
N VAL A 516 -12.13 -9.39 -1.04
CA VAL A 516 -13.12 -8.31 -0.95
C VAL A 516 -13.51 -7.83 -2.36
N LEU A 517 -12.55 -7.62 -3.25
CA LEU A 517 -12.85 -7.23 -4.64
C LEU A 517 -13.67 -8.30 -5.36
N ALA A 518 -13.26 -9.56 -5.27
CA ALA A 518 -13.97 -10.68 -5.88
C ALA A 518 -15.41 -10.81 -5.34
N TYR A 519 -15.60 -10.57 -4.04
CA TYR A 519 -16.92 -10.55 -3.39
C TYR A 519 -17.83 -9.47 -3.98
N TYR A 520 -17.35 -8.21 -4.08
CA TYR A 520 -18.13 -7.12 -4.66
C TYR A 520 -18.40 -7.28 -6.16
N GLU A 521 -17.46 -7.85 -6.92
CA GLU A 521 -17.70 -8.19 -8.34
C GLU A 521 -18.80 -9.25 -8.51
N ARG A 522 -18.88 -10.23 -7.63
CA ARG A 522 -19.97 -11.24 -7.64
C ARG A 522 -21.32 -10.60 -7.35
N ILE A 523 -21.39 -9.70 -6.34
CA ILE A 523 -22.62 -8.99 -6.00
C ILE A 523 -23.08 -8.11 -7.17
N SER A 524 -22.19 -7.33 -7.78
CA SER A 524 -22.52 -6.43 -8.89
C SER A 524 -23.03 -7.19 -10.11
N LYS A 525 -22.43 -8.32 -10.47
CA LYS A 525 -22.90 -9.21 -11.54
C LYS A 525 -24.29 -9.79 -11.25
N ASN A 526 -24.57 -10.17 -10.01
CA ASN A 526 -25.87 -10.68 -9.59
C ASN A 526 -26.96 -9.60 -9.65
N VAL A 527 -26.66 -8.36 -9.27
CA VAL A 527 -27.57 -7.21 -9.37
C VAL A 527 -27.86 -6.86 -10.85
N GLU A 528 -26.85 -6.89 -11.72
CA GLU A 528 -27.05 -6.67 -13.17
C GLU A 528 -27.89 -7.76 -13.84
N CYS A 529 -27.76 -9.02 -13.40
CA CYS A 529 -28.61 -10.09 -13.87
C CYS A 529 -30.09 -9.91 -13.43
N GLN A 530 -30.30 -9.49 -12.18
CA GLN A 530 -31.66 -9.25 -11.65
C GLN A 530 -32.33 -8.03 -12.28
N THR A 531 -31.56 -6.97 -12.60
CA THR A 531 -32.11 -5.78 -13.29
C THR A 531 -32.44 -6.06 -14.75
N LYS A 532 -31.70 -6.93 -15.43
CA LYS A 532 -32.03 -7.38 -16.80
C LYS A 532 -33.28 -8.27 -16.83
N ASP A 533 -33.48 -9.13 -15.84
CA ASP A 533 -34.68 -9.95 -15.73
C ASP A 533 -35.94 -9.14 -15.38
N ASN A 534 -35.82 -8.09 -14.56
CA ASN A 534 -36.93 -7.18 -14.25
C ASN A 534 -37.29 -6.27 -15.45
N SER A 535 -36.30 -5.78 -16.20
CA SER A 535 -36.55 -4.97 -17.42
C SER A 535 -37.23 -5.78 -18.53
N GLN A 536 -37.04 -7.11 -18.59
CA GLN A 536 -37.76 -7.99 -19.53
C GLN A 536 -39.17 -8.34 -19.07
N LYS A 537 -39.47 -8.23 -17.77
CA LYS A 537 -40.84 -8.43 -17.24
C LYS A 537 -41.73 -7.22 -17.44
N ASP A 538 -41.19 -6.00 -17.35
CA ASP A 538 -41.96 -4.76 -17.55
C ASP A 538 -42.30 -4.48 -19.00
N ILE A 539 -41.51 -4.98 -19.99
CA ILE A 539 -41.80 -4.86 -21.40
C ILE A 539 -42.91 -5.85 -21.85
N LYS A 540 -43.17 -6.92 -21.10
CA LYS A 540 -44.24 -7.91 -21.43
C LYS A 540 -45.61 -7.55 -20.87
N ASN A 541 -45.76 -6.50 -20.06
CA ASN A 541 -47.02 -6.11 -19.45
C ASN A 541 -47.76 -4.97 -20.14
N SER A 542 -47.28 -4.45 -21.29
CA SER A 542 -47.86 -3.30 -21.97
C SER A 542 -48.54 -3.58 -23.31
N GLU A 543 -48.80 -4.85 -23.68
CA GLU A 543 -49.63 -5.16 -24.87
C GLU A 543 -50.69 -6.21 -24.54
N GLN A 544 -51.93 -5.78 -24.27
CA GLN A 544 -53.15 -6.53 -24.56
C GLN A 544 -53.93 -5.75 -25.63
N PRO A 545 -54.43 -6.48 -26.69
CA PRO A 545 -55.85 -6.68 -26.78
C PRO A 545 -56.29 -8.07 -27.23
N SER A 546 -57.27 -8.57 -26.44
CA SER A 546 -58.44 -9.42 -26.76
C SER A 546 -58.51 -10.16 -28.11
N ARG A 547 -58.69 -11.48 -28.06
CA ARG A 547 -59.83 -12.34 -28.46
C ARG A 547 -59.43 -13.74 -28.92
N SER A 548 -60.08 -14.69 -28.21
CA SER A 548 -60.70 -15.92 -28.65
C SER A 548 -59.86 -17.08 -29.25
N GLY A 549 -59.98 -18.23 -28.61
CA GLY A 549 -60.10 -19.51 -29.28
C GLY A 549 -59.05 -20.56 -28.92
N THR A 550 -59.44 -21.42 -27.96
CA THR A 550 -59.19 -22.90 -27.91
C THR A 550 -57.84 -23.43 -28.43
N GLU A 551 -57.04 -23.97 -27.58
CA GLU A 551 -56.73 -25.36 -27.34
C GLU A 551 -55.45 -25.57 -26.52
N LYS A 552 -55.51 -26.56 -25.68
CA LYS A 552 -54.50 -27.02 -24.76
C LYS A 552 -53.16 -27.39 -25.43
N THR A 553 -52.06 -26.96 -24.88
CA THR A 553 -50.94 -27.86 -24.57
C THR A 553 -50.11 -27.28 -23.43
N ASP A 554 -50.03 -28.05 -22.41
CA ASP A 554 -49.25 -27.99 -21.23
C ASP A 554 -47.73 -27.88 -21.54
N ASN A 555 -47.07 -26.87 -21.06
CA ASN A 555 -45.61 -26.90 -20.89
C ASN A 555 -45.17 -25.89 -19.82
N SER A 556 -45.45 -26.28 -18.58
CA SER A 556 -44.80 -25.75 -17.40
C SER A 556 -43.31 -26.15 -17.43
N LYS A 557 -42.39 -25.22 -17.70
CA LYS A 557 -40.97 -25.42 -17.40
C LYS A 557 -40.81 -25.53 -15.88
N LYS A 558 -40.87 -26.77 -15.36
CA LYS A 558 -40.36 -27.12 -14.05
C LYS A 558 -38.87 -26.81 -14.02
N LYS A 559 -38.41 -26.09 -12.99
CA LYS A 559 -37.00 -26.05 -12.58
C LYS A 559 -36.51 -27.49 -12.55
N LYS A 560 -35.48 -27.80 -13.36
CA LYS A 560 -34.88 -29.13 -13.39
C LYS A 560 -33.91 -29.23 -12.20
N GLY A 561 -34.39 -29.73 -11.07
CA GLY A 561 -33.48 -30.27 -10.06
C GLY A 561 -32.74 -31.48 -10.60
N LEU A 562 -31.61 -31.83 -9.97
CA LEU A 562 -30.77 -32.98 -10.31
C LEU A 562 -31.58 -34.21 -10.61
N THR A 563 -31.28 -34.87 -11.74
CA THR A 563 -31.85 -36.20 -12.06
C THR A 563 -31.35 -37.24 -11.08
N PHE A 564 -32.06 -38.38 -10.95
CA PHE A 564 -31.69 -39.45 -10.03
C PHE A 564 -30.26 -39.97 -10.28
N THR A 565 -29.83 -40.04 -11.53
CA THR A 565 -28.48 -40.42 -11.93
C THR A 565 -27.44 -39.37 -11.50
N GLN A 566 -27.73 -38.11 -11.60
CA GLN A 566 -26.85 -37.01 -11.14
C GLN A 566 -26.73 -36.93 -9.61
N LYS A 567 -27.80 -37.25 -8.88
CA LYS A 567 -27.75 -37.37 -7.41
C LYS A 567 -26.91 -38.54 -6.95
N HIS A 568 -26.92 -39.66 -7.70
CA HIS A 568 -26.10 -40.82 -7.41
C HIS A 568 -24.61 -40.50 -7.72
N GLU A 569 -24.37 -39.84 -8.85
CA GLU A 569 -23.03 -39.36 -9.26
C GLU A 569 -22.43 -38.43 -8.22
N LEU A 570 -23.18 -37.42 -7.75
CA LEU A 570 -22.76 -36.47 -6.71
C LEU A 570 -22.39 -37.17 -5.39
N LYS A 571 -23.01 -38.28 -5.09
CA LYS A 571 -22.75 -39.06 -3.85
C LYS A 571 -21.47 -39.91 -3.96
N GLU A 572 -21.10 -40.34 -5.18
CA GLU A 572 -19.92 -41.18 -5.41
C GLU A 572 -18.66 -40.36 -5.73
N LEU A 573 -18.81 -39.10 -6.15
CA LEU A 573 -17.68 -38.23 -6.53
C LEU A 573 -16.68 -38.04 -5.39
N PRO A 574 -17.07 -37.77 -4.11
CA PRO A 574 -16.10 -37.62 -3.02
C PRO A 574 -15.20 -38.83 -2.83
N ASP A 575 -15.78 -40.05 -2.87
CA ASP A 575 -15.01 -41.30 -2.71
C ASP A 575 -14.01 -41.52 -3.88
N LYS A 576 -14.35 -41.05 -5.09
CA LYS A 576 -13.47 -41.14 -6.27
C LYS A 576 -12.34 -40.12 -6.22
N VAL A 577 -12.64 -38.91 -5.73
CA VAL A 577 -11.66 -37.85 -5.51
C VAL A 577 -10.63 -38.29 -4.45
N GLU A 578 -11.09 -38.78 -3.30
CA GLU A 578 -10.22 -39.23 -2.20
C GLU A 578 -9.28 -40.37 -2.63
N LYS A 579 -9.75 -41.30 -3.48
CA LYS A 579 -8.90 -42.36 -4.02
C LYS A 579 -7.82 -41.84 -4.96
N LEU A 580 -8.17 -40.93 -5.86
CA LEU A 580 -7.21 -40.36 -6.79
C LEU A 580 -6.17 -39.46 -6.08
N GLU A 581 -6.58 -38.73 -5.05
CA GLU A 581 -5.66 -37.97 -4.20
C GLU A 581 -4.67 -38.88 -3.46
N ALA A 582 -5.14 -40.02 -2.94
CA ALA A 582 -4.27 -41.00 -2.31
C ALA A 582 -3.29 -41.64 -3.31
N ASP A 583 -3.73 -41.94 -4.54
CA ASP A 583 -2.88 -42.47 -5.61
C ASP A 583 -1.83 -41.41 -6.05
N ILE A 584 -2.20 -40.14 -6.15
CA ILE A 584 -1.24 -39.06 -6.47
C ILE A 584 -0.22 -38.90 -5.35
N ALA A 585 -0.63 -38.94 -4.07
CA ALA A 585 0.28 -38.86 -2.93
C ALA A 585 1.30 -40.01 -2.93
N LEU A 586 0.86 -41.24 -3.25
CA LEU A 586 1.76 -42.41 -3.41
C LEU A 586 2.76 -42.25 -4.56
N LEU A 587 2.33 -41.66 -5.68
CA LEU A 587 3.20 -41.38 -6.82
C LEU A 587 4.19 -40.26 -6.52
N ASP A 588 3.80 -39.25 -5.76
CA ASP A 588 4.67 -38.17 -5.30
C ASP A 588 5.69 -38.66 -4.26
N GLU A 589 5.32 -39.62 -3.39
CA GLU A 589 6.25 -40.28 -2.49
C GLU A 589 7.28 -41.10 -3.27
N GLN A 590 6.85 -41.85 -4.30
CA GLN A 590 7.78 -42.60 -5.19
C GLN A 590 8.72 -41.66 -5.95
N LEU A 591 8.26 -40.50 -6.40
CA LEU A 591 9.08 -39.48 -7.07
C LEU A 591 10.08 -38.79 -6.11
N SER A 592 9.79 -38.81 -4.81
CA SER A 592 10.69 -38.26 -3.78
C SER A 592 11.80 -39.23 -3.36
N ASP A 593 11.74 -40.51 -3.76
CA ASP A 593 12.74 -41.50 -3.42
C ASP A 593 13.98 -41.36 -4.33
N PRO A 594 15.17 -41.02 -3.76
CA PRO A 594 16.40 -40.93 -4.52
C PRO A 594 16.79 -42.21 -5.26
N ALA A 595 16.32 -43.37 -4.82
CA ALA A 595 16.62 -44.67 -5.44
C ALA A 595 15.97 -44.79 -6.84
N LEU A 596 14.86 -44.11 -7.10
CA LEU A 596 14.18 -44.12 -8.39
C LEU A 596 15.05 -43.51 -9.52
N PHE A 597 15.92 -42.56 -9.18
CA PHE A 597 16.80 -41.87 -10.12
C PHE A 597 18.12 -42.65 -10.37
N ALA A 598 18.43 -43.59 -9.52
CA ALA A 598 19.64 -44.45 -9.67
C ALA A 598 19.49 -45.54 -10.75
N ASP A 599 18.24 -45.96 -11.04
CA ASP A 599 17.92 -47.06 -11.98
C ASP A 599 17.72 -46.62 -13.46
N GLY A 600 17.93 -45.32 -13.75
CA GLY A 600 17.82 -44.74 -15.11
C GLY A 600 16.60 -43.82 -15.31
N PRO A 601 16.66 -42.90 -16.30
CA PRO A 601 15.63 -41.85 -16.48
C PRO A 601 14.26 -42.36 -16.98
N GLU A 602 14.20 -43.60 -17.51
CA GLU A 602 12.98 -44.14 -18.10
C GLU A 602 11.87 -44.39 -17.05
N LYS A 603 12.24 -44.91 -15.88
CA LYS A 603 11.28 -45.19 -14.79
C LYS A 603 10.72 -43.94 -14.17
N SER A 604 11.53 -42.89 -13.99
CA SER A 604 11.07 -41.60 -13.44
C SER A 604 10.11 -40.90 -14.40
N ILE A 605 10.35 -40.99 -15.71
CA ILE A 605 9.45 -40.45 -16.74
C ILE A 605 8.11 -41.20 -16.73
N GLU A 606 8.11 -42.52 -16.55
CA GLU A 606 6.89 -43.33 -16.49
C GLU A 606 6.02 -42.95 -15.26
N VAL A 607 6.64 -42.82 -14.09
CA VAL A 607 5.93 -42.39 -12.86
C VAL A 607 5.42 -40.99 -12.98
N THR A 608 6.20 -40.06 -13.55
CA THR A 608 5.76 -38.66 -13.81
C THR A 608 4.58 -38.63 -14.78
N ASN A 609 4.57 -39.43 -15.82
CA ASN A 609 3.45 -39.51 -16.76
C ASN A 609 2.18 -40.08 -16.12
N LYS A 610 2.32 -41.08 -15.23
CA LYS A 610 1.19 -41.64 -14.45
C LYS A 610 0.62 -40.59 -13.49
N ARG A 611 1.49 -39.85 -12.82
CA ARG A 611 1.12 -38.75 -11.90
C ARG A 611 0.35 -37.65 -12.65
N ASN A 612 0.85 -37.22 -13.81
CA ASN A 612 0.19 -36.17 -14.61
C ASN A 612 -1.18 -36.61 -15.13
N LYS A 613 -1.32 -37.89 -15.56
CA LYS A 613 -2.63 -38.43 -15.96
C LYS A 613 -3.62 -38.48 -14.80
N ALA A 614 -3.18 -38.92 -13.61
CA ALA A 614 -4.03 -38.94 -12.43
C ALA A 614 -4.45 -37.51 -12.02
N GLN A 615 -3.56 -36.52 -12.16
CA GLN A 615 -3.89 -35.11 -11.92
C GLN A 615 -4.93 -34.58 -12.91
N GLU A 616 -4.81 -34.90 -14.20
CA GLU A 616 -5.82 -34.50 -15.22
C GLU A 616 -7.20 -35.14 -14.97
N GLU A 617 -7.23 -36.37 -14.46
CA GLU A 617 -8.47 -37.03 -14.09
C GLU A 617 -9.09 -36.41 -12.84
N LEU A 618 -8.28 -36.06 -11.85
CA LEU A 618 -8.71 -35.37 -10.63
C LEU A 618 -9.32 -34.00 -10.97
N ASP A 619 -8.68 -33.21 -11.81
CA ASP A 619 -9.17 -31.91 -12.26
C ASP A 619 -10.53 -32.00 -12.98
N LYS A 620 -10.74 -33.07 -13.78
CA LYS A 620 -12.03 -33.34 -14.44
C LYS A 620 -13.13 -33.71 -13.45
N LEU A 621 -12.79 -34.50 -12.40
CA LEU A 621 -13.76 -34.85 -11.36
C LEU A 621 -14.15 -33.65 -10.51
N TYR A 622 -13.22 -32.74 -10.19
CA TYR A 622 -13.50 -31.49 -9.49
C TYR A 622 -14.43 -30.59 -10.33
N ALA A 623 -14.12 -30.38 -11.60
CA ALA A 623 -14.96 -29.58 -12.50
C ALA A 623 -16.39 -30.18 -12.60
N ARG A 624 -16.52 -31.52 -12.63
CA ARG A 624 -17.82 -32.19 -12.67
C ARG A 624 -18.56 -32.09 -11.35
N TRP A 625 -17.87 -32.14 -10.23
CA TRP A 625 -18.45 -31.96 -8.90
C TRP A 625 -19.01 -30.54 -8.74
N GLU A 626 -18.24 -29.53 -9.12
CA GLU A 626 -18.66 -28.12 -9.10
C GLU A 626 -19.91 -27.88 -9.98
N GLU A 627 -19.96 -28.48 -11.18
CA GLU A 627 -21.12 -28.42 -12.06
C GLU A 627 -22.40 -29.02 -11.42
N LEU A 628 -22.26 -30.17 -10.75
CA LEU A 628 -23.39 -30.85 -10.09
C LEU A 628 -23.83 -30.12 -8.82
N GLU A 629 -22.91 -29.52 -8.05
CA GLU A 629 -23.23 -28.68 -6.89
C GLU A 629 -23.95 -27.39 -7.30
N LEU A 630 -23.54 -26.73 -8.39
CA LEU A 630 -24.24 -25.58 -8.94
C LEU A 630 -25.69 -25.91 -9.30
N ILE A 631 -25.94 -27.06 -9.92
CA ILE A 631 -27.30 -27.53 -10.26
C ILE A 631 -28.11 -27.94 -9.01
N ASN A 632 -27.46 -28.37 -7.93
CA ASN A 632 -28.11 -28.77 -6.67
C ASN A 632 -28.41 -27.57 -5.77
N GLY A 633 -27.66 -26.46 -5.91
CA GLY A 633 -27.83 -25.22 -5.12
C GLY A 633 -28.81 -24.21 -5.72
N GLU A 634 -29.26 -24.39 -7.00
CA GLU A 634 -30.36 -23.66 -7.62
C GLU A 634 -31.73 -24.35 -7.36
#